data_4ca9c5fd2d071b3f005e5e4c29181074
#
_entry.id   4ca9c5fd2d071b3f005e5e4c29181074
#
_cell.length_a   1.000
_cell.length_b   1.000
_cell.length_c   1.000
_cell.angle_alpha   90.00
_cell.angle_beta   90.00
_cell.angle_gamma   90.00
#
_symmetry.space_group_name_H-M   'P 1'
#
loop_
_entity.id
_entity.type
_entity.pdbx_description
1 polymer ?
#
loop_
_entity_poly.entity_id
_entity_poly.type
_entity_poly.pdbx_seq_one_letter_code
_entity_poly.pdbx_strand_id
1 'polypeptide(L)'
;MQNDPFRIEFDEFGQIVDFITGDLLDDRPEERVRQVLQRILHIQHKYPKNLIVREVPIYYGGSMLRDTGGNPVRADVAVYRTEKAAKQRDQGRVYLVCETKRPRRQDGYDQLVSYIFNTSSDGAIWFNGEDIRVFRRIENNLDDWPTLPRFGESWDAVGRRKKSELEDLTDVRSILRICHDRIHRRGTTDDVSLTMARILLAKWRDEERAGDLTEFYCTPAEYKTKDGRRLAAQRAESLFAEVRDANPTVFDAYETIGASSDEIVEAMVEFQKYKLLGDNDQQWDIMGAAYEQYTAEEMKKEGGEFFTNRLVVHLLTKMVSVTSDDIVLDPAGGTGGFCSSALRHARKYIRDNIVSTAAQEHALSNLKNRIFLIDKKPRLVKLAKAAMIVSGNGHRGFIQADSLEPIADLSDEFLRYCPPEQVSVVMTNPPWSGLANGRISDPLILKEFEVAHRWVKKNGKYQPEGELVAGGVPPEYLFVERCISWLAPGGRLAIVLPKGILDNAEPALAVRHYLFKNCIVHAVINCHKNTFQPYTGSRGCLIVAEKKATQNDIRNNEIFMAINRKIGQDSEGVPIYKKDARGLPTDEIDHDLAEIFQSWMSFTDGKLEESEYCFSIDSSSLDGDTLKLNPQFFLPSLNKTLQRIVSLDGNGFTVERLGDRIASRIWKGVRFKREDLEVDTENENTVPYYTPSSIFMRGEGIKYLDLSKCDERRKKTILAHRAKEGEIIITRSGTIGRLALIGRTLRGVVLSDDLIRVWIEDERLRAFVFSFFRSYYGQDQLKRNEYGTVQQHLEPSHVSDVLIPLPEDTNTLQTVMNSVVAALEAKERSVELDDQADRELSDMLQNGDVK
;
A
#
# COMPACT_ATOMS: atom_id res chain seq x y z
N MET A 1 -1.07 -24.19 8.99
CA MET A 1 -1.90 -23.82 10.16
C MET A 1 -1.33 -24.50 11.40
N GLN A 2 -0.26 -23.98 11.97
CA GLN A 2 0.23 -24.44 13.27
C GLN A 2 0.96 -23.29 13.94
N ASN A 3 0.38 -22.85 15.05
CA ASN A 3 0.98 -22.26 16.23
C ASN A 3 1.55 -20.83 16.12
N ASP A 4 0.64 -19.85 16.16
CA ASP A 4 1.00 -18.65 16.92
C ASP A 4 0.90 -19.03 18.42
N PRO A 5 2.04 -19.11 19.13
CA PRO A 5 2.05 -19.45 20.55
C PRO A 5 1.37 -18.38 21.44
N PHE A 6 1.09 -17.20 20.88
CA PHE A 6 0.44 -16.08 21.58
C PHE A 6 -1.05 -15.97 21.29
N ARG A 7 -1.60 -16.84 20.44
CA ARG A 7 -3.02 -16.83 20.09
C ARG A 7 -3.89 -17.04 21.33
N ILE A 8 -4.87 -16.14 21.50
CA ILE A 8 -5.89 -16.26 22.54
C ILE A 8 -6.89 -17.34 22.14
N GLU A 9 -7.19 -18.25 23.04
CA GLU A 9 -8.20 -19.30 22.84
C GLU A 9 -9.57 -18.81 23.30
N PHE A 10 -10.60 -19.18 22.52
CA PHE A 10 -11.99 -18.87 22.83
C PHE A 10 -12.80 -20.15 22.84
N ASP A 11 -13.84 -20.21 23.67
CA ASP A 11 -14.83 -21.29 23.66
C ASP A 11 -15.86 -21.07 22.53
N GLU A 12 -16.81 -21.97 22.42
CA GLU A 12 -17.90 -21.92 21.42
C GLU A 12 -18.86 -20.74 21.60
N PHE A 13 -18.86 -20.08 22.76
CA PHE A 13 -19.69 -18.91 23.09
C PHE A 13 -18.93 -17.59 22.98
N GLY A 14 -17.66 -17.62 22.58
CA GLY A 14 -16.81 -16.42 22.44
C GLY A 14 -16.19 -15.93 23.74
N GLN A 15 -16.22 -16.74 24.81
CA GLN A 15 -15.52 -16.44 26.06
C GLN A 15 -14.04 -16.82 25.92
N ILE A 16 -13.15 -16.03 26.55
CA ILE A 16 -11.71 -16.31 26.56
C ILE A 16 -11.45 -17.50 27.49
N VAL A 17 -10.70 -18.49 27.00
CA VAL A 17 -10.16 -19.58 27.83
C VAL A 17 -8.86 -19.07 28.45
N ASP A 18 -8.83 -18.94 29.78
CA ASP A 18 -7.63 -18.48 30.50
C ASP A 18 -6.46 -19.44 30.27
N PHE A 19 -5.35 -18.89 29.80
CA PHE A 19 -4.16 -19.67 29.44
C PHE A 19 -3.55 -20.45 30.62
N ILE A 20 -3.68 -19.93 31.83
CA ILE A 20 -3.11 -20.53 33.05
C ILE A 20 -4.05 -21.51 33.69
N THR A 21 -5.32 -21.13 33.92
CA THR A 21 -6.28 -21.90 34.71
C THR A 21 -7.26 -22.71 33.87
N GLY A 22 -7.50 -22.34 32.63
CA GLY A 22 -8.54 -22.89 31.77
C GLY A 22 -9.95 -22.36 32.06
N ASP A 23 -10.10 -21.41 32.98
CA ASP A 23 -11.39 -20.80 33.30
C ASP A 23 -11.94 -19.99 32.11
N LEU A 24 -13.27 -19.89 32.01
CA LEU A 24 -13.94 -19.08 31.01
C LEU A 24 -14.07 -17.63 31.50
N LEU A 25 -13.65 -16.69 30.72
CA LEU A 25 -13.60 -15.27 31.05
C LEU A 25 -14.35 -14.43 30.02
N ASP A 26 -14.91 -13.30 30.46
CA ASP A 26 -15.52 -12.34 29.56
C ASP A 26 -14.48 -11.78 28.58
N ASP A 27 -14.84 -11.66 27.32
CA ASP A 27 -14.01 -11.03 26.30
C ASP A 27 -13.98 -9.51 26.47
N ARG A 28 -12.92 -9.03 27.11
CA ARG A 28 -12.63 -7.61 27.34
C ARG A 28 -11.25 -7.23 26.80
N PRO A 29 -11.07 -6.02 26.29
CA PRO A 29 -9.76 -5.59 25.74
C PRO A 29 -8.59 -5.78 26.72
N GLU A 30 -8.79 -5.45 28.01
CA GLU A 30 -7.75 -5.64 29.04
C GLU A 30 -7.48 -7.13 29.29
N GLU A 31 -8.50 -7.99 29.25
CA GLU A 31 -8.32 -9.42 29.43
C GLU A 31 -7.54 -10.04 28.28
N ARG A 32 -7.79 -9.61 27.05
CA ARG A 32 -6.98 -10.04 25.90
C ARG A 32 -5.49 -9.71 26.10
N VAL A 33 -5.16 -8.50 26.55
CA VAL A 33 -3.78 -8.09 26.85
C VAL A 33 -3.19 -8.95 27.96
N ARG A 34 -3.95 -9.23 29.01
CA ARG A 34 -3.53 -10.12 30.11
C ARG A 34 -3.19 -11.52 29.63
N GLN A 35 -4.01 -12.08 28.72
CA GLN A 35 -3.78 -13.40 28.14
C GLN A 35 -2.50 -13.45 27.32
N VAL A 36 -2.19 -12.41 26.55
CA VAL A 36 -0.91 -12.28 25.82
C VAL A 36 0.26 -12.21 26.78
N LEU A 37 0.16 -11.42 27.86
CA LEU A 37 1.22 -11.32 28.86
C LEU A 37 1.50 -12.66 29.54
N GLN A 38 0.48 -13.44 29.90
CA GLN A 38 0.64 -14.76 30.48
C GLN A 38 1.40 -15.71 29.54
N ARG A 39 1.11 -15.64 28.24
CA ARG A 39 1.85 -16.41 27.20
C ARG A 39 3.29 -15.95 27.07
N ILE A 40 3.56 -14.64 27.06
CA ILE A 40 4.91 -14.08 27.06
C ILE A 40 5.70 -14.63 28.25
N LEU A 41 5.15 -14.57 29.45
CA LEU A 41 5.79 -15.08 30.65
C LEU A 41 6.11 -16.57 30.56
N HIS A 42 5.16 -17.38 30.09
CA HIS A 42 5.35 -18.83 30.02
C HIS A 42 6.18 -19.28 28.81
N ILE A 43 5.84 -18.79 27.61
CA ILE A 43 6.41 -19.31 26.36
C ILE A 43 7.79 -18.70 26.10
N GLN A 44 7.94 -17.37 26.21
CA GLN A 44 9.22 -16.70 25.96
C GLN A 44 10.16 -16.78 27.16
N HIS A 45 9.66 -16.45 28.36
CA HIS A 45 10.48 -16.37 29.55
C HIS A 45 10.49 -17.64 30.39
N LYS A 46 9.79 -18.72 29.94
CA LYS A 46 9.82 -20.07 30.52
C LYS A 46 9.33 -20.16 31.97
N TYR A 47 8.58 -19.17 32.48
CA TYR A 47 7.98 -19.28 33.81
C TYR A 47 6.93 -20.41 33.83
N PRO A 48 7.01 -21.36 34.78
CA PRO A 48 6.02 -22.41 34.93
C PRO A 48 4.60 -21.85 35.16
N LYS A 49 3.59 -22.40 34.51
CA LYS A 49 2.19 -21.96 34.64
C LYS A 49 1.71 -21.92 36.10
N ASN A 50 2.13 -22.89 36.91
CA ASN A 50 1.76 -23.01 38.33
C ASN A 50 2.38 -21.92 39.24
N LEU A 51 3.29 -21.07 38.69
CA LEU A 51 3.84 -19.91 39.38
C LEU A 51 3.16 -18.60 38.99
N ILE A 52 2.38 -18.58 37.91
CA ILE A 52 1.71 -17.40 37.36
C ILE A 52 0.28 -17.35 37.93
N VAL A 53 -0.08 -16.26 38.61
CA VAL A 53 -1.39 -16.08 39.21
C VAL A 53 -1.98 -14.76 38.76
N ARG A 54 -3.27 -14.74 38.43
CA ARG A 54 -4.02 -13.54 38.00
C ARG A 54 -4.77 -12.91 39.18
N GLU A 55 -5.12 -11.64 39.04
CA GLU A 55 -5.97 -10.87 39.97
C GLU A 55 -5.52 -11.04 41.44
N VAL A 56 -4.23 -10.70 41.70
CA VAL A 56 -3.61 -10.88 43.00
C VAL A 56 -3.87 -9.66 43.89
N PRO A 57 -4.63 -9.80 45.00
CA PRO A 57 -4.87 -8.68 45.91
C PRO A 57 -3.58 -8.21 46.60
N ILE A 58 -3.42 -6.90 46.75
CA ILE A 58 -2.26 -6.28 47.39
C ILE A 58 -2.66 -5.84 48.81
N TYR A 59 -1.79 -6.15 49.77
CA TYR A 59 -1.99 -5.86 51.20
C TYR A 59 -0.91 -4.90 51.72
N TYR A 60 -1.31 -4.02 52.60
CA TYR A 60 -0.41 -3.15 53.38
C TYR A 60 -0.74 -3.26 54.88
N GLY A 61 0.26 -3.60 55.70
CA GLY A 61 0.07 -3.74 57.14
C GLY A 61 -1.02 -4.77 57.55
N GLY A 62 -1.22 -5.81 56.70
CA GLY A 62 -2.22 -6.87 56.96
C GLY A 62 -3.65 -6.53 56.46
N SER A 63 -3.89 -5.31 55.99
CA SER A 63 -5.18 -4.88 55.41
C SER A 63 -5.09 -4.81 53.91
N MET A 64 -6.16 -5.22 53.19
CA MET A 64 -6.21 -5.10 51.75
C MET A 64 -6.15 -3.63 51.30
N LEU A 65 -5.24 -3.32 50.43
CA LEU A 65 -5.08 -1.98 49.87
C LEU A 65 -6.30 -1.61 49.03
N ARG A 66 -6.75 -0.36 49.16
CA ARG A 66 -7.90 0.16 48.42
C ARG A 66 -7.50 1.40 47.64
N ASP A 67 -8.08 1.58 46.47
CA ASP A 67 -7.95 2.79 45.67
C ASP A 67 -8.75 3.98 46.30
N THR A 68 -8.63 5.14 45.67
CA THR A 68 -9.36 6.35 46.09
C THR A 68 -10.88 6.21 46.00
N GLY A 69 -11.40 5.24 45.28
CA GLY A 69 -12.80 4.88 45.15
C GLY A 69 -13.24 3.80 46.15
N GLY A 70 -12.32 3.28 47.00
CA GLY A 70 -12.60 2.24 47.99
C GLY A 70 -12.58 0.80 47.42
N ASN A 71 -12.22 0.61 46.15
CA ASN A 71 -12.12 -0.72 45.53
C ASN A 71 -10.85 -1.45 45.94
N PRO A 72 -10.86 -2.78 46.07
CA PRO A 72 -9.67 -3.58 46.33
C PRO A 72 -8.63 -3.42 45.20
N VAL A 73 -7.43 -3.06 45.57
CA VAL A 73 -6.29 -2.99 44.65
C VAL A 73 -5.74 -4.39 44.39
N ARG A 74 -5.58 -4.75 43.12
CA ARG A 74 -5.08 -6.04 42.69
C ARG A 74 -4.07 -5.87 41.57
N ALA A 75 -2.98 -6.63 41.61
CA ALA A 75 -2.09 -6.78 40.46
C ALA A 75 -2.74 -7.71 39.43
N ASP A 76 -2.72 -7.33 38.18
CA ASP A 76 -3.33 -8.08 37.08
C ASP A 76 -2.74 -9.48 36.96
N VAL A 77 -1.42 -9.59 37.03
CA VAL A 77 -0.69 -10.87 37.03
C VAL A 77 0.46 -10.75 38.03
N ALA A 78 0.73 -11.83 38.78
CA ALA A 78 1.93 -11.97 39.59
C ALA A 78 2.61 -13.31 39.34
N VAL A 79 3.93 -13.32 39.39
CA VAL A 79 4.73 -14.55 39.35
C VAL A 79 5.31 -14.78 40.72
N TYR A 80 5.16 -16.00 41.22
CA TYR A 80 5.64 -16.39 42.54
C TYR A 80 6.95 -17.17 42.45
N ARG A 81 7.75 -17.15 43.57
CA ARG A 81 9.01 -17.89 43.64
C ARG A 81 8.81 -19.42 43.77
N THR A 82 7.65 -19.84 44.32
CA THR A 82 7.34 -21.28 44.52
C THR A 82 5.86 -21.54 44.31
N GLU A 83 5.52 -22.75 43.91
CA GLU A 83 4.12 -23.19 43.72
C GLU A 83 3.31 -23.08 45.00
N LYS A 84 3.90 -23.38 46.15
CA LYS A 84 3.23 -23.27 47.47
C LYS A 84 2.85 -21.80 47.73
N ALA A 85 3.74 -20.84 47.43
CA ALA A 85 3.48 -19.44 47.60
C ALA A 85 2.41 -18.94 46.60
N ALA A 86 2.40 -19.45 45.38
CA ALA A 86 1.37 -19.14 44.39
C ALA A 86 -0.01 -19.59 44.84
N LYS A 87 -0.16 -20.83 45.31
CA LYS A 87 -1.42 -21.37 45.85
C LYS A 87 -1.91 -20.61 47.09
N GLN A 88 -1.02 -20.17 47.95
CA GLN A 88 -1.33 -19.42 49.18
C GLN A 88 -1.46 -17.90 48.94
N ARG A 89 -1.09 -17.43 47.73
CA ARG A 89 -1.00 -15.99 47.38
C ARG A 89 -0.14 -15.21 48.37
N ASP A 90 1.00 -15.82 48.77
CA ASP A 90 1.92 -15.27 49.78
C ASP A 90 2.68 -14.06 49.17
N GLN A 91 2.27 -12.86 49.53
CA GLN A 91 2.81 -11.61 49.06
C GLN A 91 4.32 -11.42 49.39
N GLY A 92 4.82 -12.07 50.47
CA GLY A 92 6.23 -12.13 50.82
C GLY A 92 7.08 -13.03 49.93
N ARG A 93 6.49 -13.72 48.94
CA ARG A 93 7.14 -14.64 48.02
C ARG A 93 6.84 -14.35 46.55
N VAL A 94 6.36 -13.15 46.27
CA VAL A 94 6.17 -12.69 44.88
C VAL A 94 7.53 -12.42 44.26
N TYR A 95 7.73 -12.80 43.02
CA TYR A 95 8.92 -12.56 42.20
C TYR A 95 8.72 -11.40 41.22
N LEU A 96 7.57 -11.35 40.56
CA LEU A 96 7.19 -10.28 39.63
C LEU A 96 5.74 -9.84 39.87
N VAL A 97 5.48 -8.57 39.66
CA VAL A 97 4.12 -8.00 39.57
C VAL A 97 3.92 -7.37 38.22
N CYS A 98 2.70 -7.50 37.68
CA CYS A 98 2.39 -6.98 36.34
C CYS A 98 1.08 -6.16 36.38
N GLU A 99 1.10 -5.06 35.64
CA GLU A 99 -0.05 -4.25 35.33
C GLU A 99 -0.32 -4.30 33.83
N THR A 100 -1.56 -4.56 33.44
CA THR A 100 -1.96 -4.58 32.03
C THR A 100 -2.95 -3.46 31.75
N LYS A 101 -2.88 -2.88 30.57
CA LYS A 101 -3.80 -1.84 30.10
C LYS A 101 -4.26 -2.22 28.68
N ARG A 102 -5.47 -1.77 28.33
CA ARG A 102 -5.94 -1.92 26.94
C ARG A 102 -5.02 -1.15 25.97
N PRO A 103 -4.95 -1.56 24.71
CA PRO A 103 -4.12 -0.93 23.71
C PRO A 103 -4.26 0.61 23.68
N ARG A 104 -3.15 1.31 23.44
CA ARG A 104 -3.01 2.79 23.41
C ARG A 104 -3.16 3.52 24.74
N ARG A 105 -3.39 2.83 25.84
CA ARG A 105 -3.36 3.45 27.19
C ARG A 105 -1.92 3.48 27.69
N GLN A 106 -1.56 4.58 28.38
CA GLN A 106 -0.23 4.80 28.96
C GLN A 106 -0.26 5.01 30.49
N ASP A 107 -1.42 4.92 31.10
CA ASP A 107 -1.62 5.04 32.55
C ASP A 107 -1.32 3.71 33.28
N GLY A 108 -1.35 3.75 34.61
CA GLY A 108 -1.16 2.56 35.47
C GLY A 108 0.27 2.39 36.04
N TYR A 109 1.19 3.27 35.70
CA TYR A 109 2.55 3.22 36.26
C TYR A 109 2.54 3.39 37.79
N ASP A 110 1.79 4.34 38.31
CA ASP A 110 1.70 4.58 39.78
C ASP A 110 1.08 3.36 40.51
N GLN A 111 0.16 2.65 39.85
CA GLN A 111 -0.40 1.41 40.38
C GLN A 111 0.70 0.35 40.49
N LEU A 112 1.48 0.18 39.42
CA LEU A 112 2.58 -0.78 39.37
C LEU A 112 3.65 -0.47 40.45
N VAL A 113 3.99 0.81 40.62
CA VAL A 113 4.90 1.27 41.70
C VAL A 113 4.34 0.87 43.06
N SER A 114 3.04 1.08 43.29
CA SER A 114 2.37 0.65 44.52
C SER A 114 2.47 -0.87 44.72
N TYR A 115 2.32 -1.70 43.67
CA TYR A 115 2.38 -3.15 43.81
C TYR A 115 3.78 -3.64 44.18
N ILE A 116 4.81 -3.12 43.52
CA ILE A 116 6.18 -3.59 43.72
C ILE A 116 6.69 -3.29 45.12
N PHE A 117 6.36 -2.11 45.68
CA PHE A 117 6.81 -1.71 47.01
C PHE A 117 5.97 -2.33 48.16
N ASN A 118 4.76 -2.81 47.87
CA ASN A 118 3.93 -3.52 48.85
C ASN A 118 4.10 -5.05 48.77
N THR A 119 4.97 -5.54 47.89
CA THR A 119 5.28 -6.98 47.73
C THR A 119 6.79 -7.22 47.88
N SER A 120 7.20 -8.51 47.90
CA SER A 120 8.62 -8.88 47.85
C SER A 120 9.18 -9.01 46.43
N SER A 121 8.48 -8.43 45.43
CA SER A 121 8.84 -8.62 44.03
C SER A 121 10.19 -7.97 43.68
N ASP A 122 11.00 -8.69 42.87
CA ASP A 122 12.30 -8.21 42.37
C ASP A 122 12.14 -7.31 41.12
N GLY A 123 10.98 -7.40 40.48
CA GLY A 123 10.71 -6.60 39.29
C GLY A 123 9.23 -6.47 38.98
N ALA A 124 8.92 -5.65 38.00
CA ALA A 124 7.58 -5.37 37.55
C ALA A 124 7.49 -5.26 36.03
N ILE A 125 6.30 -5.51 35.50
CA ILE A 125 6.00 -5.37 34.08
C ILE A 125 4.78 -4.48 33.93
N TRP A 126 4.88 -3.50 33.05
CA TRP A 126 3.75 -2.77 32.50
C TRP A 126 3.56 -3.16 31.03
N PHE A 127 2.34 -3.51 30.61
CA PHE A 127 2.06 -3.98 29.27
C PHE A 127 0.67 -3.53 28.81
N ASN A 128 0.56 -2.98 27.59
CA ASN A 128 -0.73 -2.58 26.99
C ASN A 128 -1.09 -3.33 25.70
N GLY A 129 -0.37 -4.42 25.40
CA GLY A 129 -0.56 -5.19 24.16
C GLY A 129 0.31 -4.71 22.99
N GLU A 130 0.76 -3.46 23.02
CA GLU A 130 1.65 -2.85 22.01
C GLU A 130 3.04 -2.56 22.60
N ASP A 131 3.06 -1.96 23.80
CA ASP A 131 4.26 -1.57 24.50
C ASP A 131 4.44 -2.41 25.77
N ILE A 132 5.66 -2.92 25.99
CA ILE A 132 6.07 -3.60 27.20
C ILE A 132 7.20 -2.81 27.88
N ARG A 133 7.05 -2.54 29.17
CA ARG A 133 8.11 -1.96 30.00
C ARG A 133 8.41 -2.90 31.15
N VAL A 134 9.69 -3.17 31.34
CA VAL A 134 10.18 -4.02 32.42
C VAL A 134 10.95 -3.17 33.41
N PHE A 135 10.67 -3.38 34.68
CA PHE A 135 11.31 -2.66 35.75
C PHE A 135 11.98 -3.64 36.71
N ARG A 136 13.18 -3.30 37.19
CA ARG A 136 13.86 -4.02 38.25
C ARG A 136 13.84 -3.18 39.53
N ARG A 137 13.48 -3.80 40.61
CA ARG A 137 13.61 -3.19 41.93
C ARG A 137 15.08 -3.33 42.45
N ILE A 138 15.69 -2.19 42.72
CA ILE A 138 17.02 -2.12 43.34
C ILE A 138 16.88 -1.26 44.61
N GLU A 139 16.97 -1.92 45.78
CA GLU A 139 16.69 -1.29 47.08
C GLU A 139 15.31 -0.60 47.08
N ASN A 140 15.30 0.74 47.20
CA ASN A 140 14.11 1.56 47.23
C ASN A 140 13.80 2.23 45.88
N ASN A 141 14.52 1.87 44.82
CA ASN A 141 14.30 2.41 43.48
C ASN A 141 13.69 1.37 42.53
N LEU A 142 12.98 1.86 41.53
CA LEU A 142 12.44 1.08 40.41
C LEU A 142 13.12 1.60 39.15
N ASP A 143 13.99 0.76 38.58
CA ASP A 143 14.78 1.12 37.42
C ASP A 143 14.19 0.47 36.18
N ASP A 144 14.07 1.21 35.06
CA ASP A 144 13.76 0.63 33.76
C ASP A 144 14.79 -0.45 33.39
N TRP A 145 14.31 -1.62 32.97
CA TRP A 145 15.16 -2.76 32.64
C TRP A 145 14.88 -3.21 31.21
N PRO A 146 15.91 -3.54 30.42
CA PRO A 146 15.71 -3.74 28.98
C PRO A 146 14.89 -4.97 28.64
N THR A 147 14.93 -6.02 29.47
CA THR A 147 14.15 -7.23 29.26
C THR A 147 14.00 -8.03 30.55
N LEU A 148 13.03 -8.92 30.57
CA LEU A 148 12.79 -9.81 31.68
C LEU A 148 13.75 -11.02 31.64
N PRO A 149 14.35 -11.48 32.79
CA PRO A 149 15.09 -12.72 32.81
C PRO A 149 14.18 -13.93 32.51
N ARG A 150 14.76 -14.98 31.95
CA ARG A 150 14.07 -16.26 31.88
C ARG A 150 13.99 -16.92 33.27
N PHE A 151 13.05 -17.83 33.42
CA PHE A 151 12.94 -18.57 34.69
C PHE A 151 14.27 -19.28 35.03
N GLY A 152 14.81 -18.97 36.22
CA GLY A 152 16.10 -19.47 36.68
C GLY A 152 17.31 -18.64 36.30
N GLU A 153 17.18 -17.59 35.49
CA GLU A 153 18.24 -16.62 35.21
C GLU A 153 18.30 -15.53 36.27
N SER A 154 19.50 -15.04 36.54
CA SER A 154 19.65 -13.81 37.35
C SER A 154 19.39 -12.56 36.51
N TRP A 155 18.90 -11.50 37.12
CA TRP A 155 18.69 -10.20 36.47
C TRP A 155 19.98 -9.63 35.84
N ASP A 156 21.15 -9.96 36.37
CA ASP A 156 22.43 -9.47 35.87
C ASP A 156 23.00 -10.29 34.70
N ALA A 157 22.46 -11.49 34.45
CA ALA A 157 22.92 -12.37 33.38
C ALA A 157 22.13 -12.24 32.09
N VAL A 158 21.03 -11.50 32.12
CA VAL A 158 20.16 -11.33 30.95
C VAL A 158 20.88 -10.53 29.87
N GLY A 159 20.81 -11.01 28.61
CA GLY A 159 21.35 -10.31 27.45
C GLY A 159 22.36 -11.12 26.66
N ARG A 160 23.18 -11.97 27.27
CA ARG A 160 24.06 -12.87 26.54
C ARG A 160 23.42 -14.26 26.40
N ARG A 161 23.01 -14.60 25.19
CA ARG A 161 22.30 -15.84 24.87
C ARG A 161 23.18 -16.76 24.05
N LYS A 162 22.81 -18.05 24.01
CA LYS A 162 23.29 -18.95 22.98
C LYS A 162 22.56 -18.68 21.68
N LYS A 163 23.23 -18.85 20.53
CA LYS A 163 22.61 -18.71 19.21
C LYS A 163 21.45 -19.68 19.01
N SER A 164 21.56 -20.88 19.58
CA SER A 164 20.50 -21.90 19.62
C SER A 164 19.25 -21.48 20.40
N GLU A 165 19.35 -20.44 21.24
CA GLU A 165 18.27 -19.92 22.08
C GLU A 165 17.63 -18.64 21.51
N LEU A 166 18.12 -18.14 20.37
CA LEU A 166 17.53 -16.97 19.71
C LEU A 166 16.15 -17.32 19.15
N GLU A 167 15.24 -16.39 19.29
CA GLU A 167 13.87 -16.51 18.83
C GLU A 167 13.77 -16.07 17.35
N ASP A 168 12.88 -16.69 16.59
CA ASP A 168 12.62 -16.25 15.22
C ASP A 168 11.99 -14.85 15.23
N LEU A 169 12.46 -13.99 14.35
CA LEU A 169 11.98 -12.63 14.19
C LEU A 169 10.67 -12.65 13.36
N THR A 170 9.52 -12.68 14.02
CA THR A 170 8.20 -12.77 13.37
C THR A 170 7.59 -11.42 13.06
N ASP A 171 7.80 -10.40 13.89
CA ASP A 171 7.27 -9.04 13.70
C ASP A 171 8.39 -8.00 13.57
N VAL A 172 8.99 -7.98 12.38
CA VAL A 172 10.09 -7.06 12.04
C VAL A 172 9.68 -5.59 12.19
N ARG A 173 8.47 -5.22 11.75
CA ARG A 173 8.04 -3.82 11.72
C ARG A 173 7.87 -3.23 13.12
N SER A 174 7.23 -3.97 14.03
CA SER A 174 7.05 -3.50 15.41
C SER A 174 8.39 -3.32 16.13
N ILE A 175 9.33 -4.24 15.93
CA ILE A 175 10.66 -4.14 16.55
C ILE A 175 11.43 -2.95 15.98
N LEU A 176 11.41 -2.75 14.68
CA LEU A 176 12.05 -1.58 14.06
C LEU A 176 11.43 -0.26 14.54
N ARG A 177 10.11 -0.20 14.71
CA ARG A 177 9.44 0.98 15.27
C ARG A 177 9.89 1.26 16.70
N ILE A 178 9.99 0.23 17.54
CA ILE A 178 10.48 0.37 18.91
C ILE A 178 11.93 0.91 18.92
N CYS A 179 12.79 0.37 18.07
CA CYS A 179 14.16 0.85 17.91
C CYS A 179 14.20 2.30 17.44
N HIS A 180 13.38 2.65 16.44
CA HIS A 180 13.26 4.03 15.95
C HIS A 180 12.89 4.99 17.07
N ASP A 181 11.83 4.72 17.82
CA ASP A 181 11.35 5.59 18.88
C ASP A 181 12.38 5.78 20.00
N ARG A 182 13.15 4.73 20.31
CA ARG A 182 14.21 4.79 21.32
C ARG A 182 15.42 5.58 20.85
N ILE A 183 15.85 5.38 19.61
CA ILE A 183 16.98 6.11 19.01
C ILE A 183 16.63 7.60 18.91
N HIS A 184 15.46 7.96 18.38
CA HIS A 184 15.03 9.34 18.26
C HIS A 184 14.91 10.09 19.58
N ARG A 185 14.59 9.41 20.68
CA ARG A 185 14.56 10.05 22.01
C ARG A 185 15.94 10.43 22.55
N ARG A 186 17.01 9.86 22.02
CA ARG A 186 18.36 10.00 22.60
C ARG A 186 19.38 10.66 21.71
N GLY A 187 19.14 10.74 20.40
CA GLY A 187 20.19 11.12 19.46
C GLY A 187 19.79 12.08 18.35
N THR A 188 20.80 12.55 17.67
CA THR A 188 20.75 13.45 16.51
C THR A 188 21.39 12.79 15.29
N THR A 189 21.22 11.48 15.14
CA THR A 189 21.81 10.74 14.03
C THR A 189 21.19 11.19 12.71
N ASP A 190 22.01 11.74 11.81
CA ASP A 190 21.55 12.32 10.53
C ASP A 190 21.00 11.25 9.56
N ASP A 191 21.45 10.00 9.65
CA ASP A 191 21.02 8.89 8.80
C ASP A 191 20.68 7.63 9.60
N VAL A 192 19.49 7.64 10.18
CA VAL A 192 19.01 6.53 11.03
C VAL A 192 18.91 5.22 10.25
N SER A 193 18.60 5.25 8.95
CA SER A 193 18.42 4.04 8.15
C SER A 193 19.75 3.33 7.85
N LEU A 194 20.79 4.06 7.48
CA LEU A 194 22.14 3.48 7.30
C LEU A 194 22.73 3.01 8.62
N THR A 195 22.52 3.76 9.69
CA THR A 195 22.91 3.36 11.04
C THR A 195 22.27 2.03 11.43
N MET A 196 20.96 1.90 11.22
CA MET A 196 20.25 0.66 11.53
C MET A 196 20.74 -0.50 10.63
N ALA A 197 20.97 -0.25 9.35
CA ALA A 197 21.53 -1.28 8.46
C ALA A 197 22.89 -1.80 8.96
N ARG A 198 23.77 -0.91 9.45
CA ARG A 198 25.07 -1.31 10.02
C ARG A 198 24.93 -2.08 11.33
N ILE A 199 23.98 -1.71 12.19
CA ILE A 199 23.64 -2.46 13.42
C ILE A 199 23.13 -3.86 13.05
N LEU A 200 22.26 -3.99 12.07
CA LEU A 200 21.75 -5.28 11.59
C LEU A 200 22.85 -6.13 10.95
N LEU A 201 23.79 -5.52 10.23
CA LEU A 201 24.98 -6.21 9.71
C LEU A 201 25.89 -6.73 10.83
N ALA A 202 26.09 -5.95 11.90
CA ALA A 202 26.83 -6.41 13.08
C ALA A 202 26.13 -7.62 13.73
N LYS A 203 24.80 -7.56 13.88
CA LYS A 203 24.00 -8.67 14.39
C LYS A 203 24.07 -9.91 13.49
N TRP A 204 23.92 -9.74 12.18
CA TRP A 204 24.09 -10.80 11.20
C TRP A 204 25.46 -11.45 11.28
N ARG A 205 26.52 -10.63 11.37
CA ARG A 205 27.90 -11.12 11.49
C ARG A 205 28.09 -11.99 12.74
N ASP A 206 27.50 -11.58 13.86
CA ASP A 206 27.53 -12.37 15.09
C ASP A 206 26.89 -13.75 14.89
N GLU A 207 25.76 -13.83 14.17
CA GLU A 207 25.10 -15.11 13.89
C GLU A 207 25.94 -16.02 12.98
N GLU A 208 26.64 -15.46 11.99
CA GLU A 208 27.51 -16.20 11.06
C GLU A 208 28.85 -16.70 11.68
N ARG A 209 29.31 -16.06 12.76
CA ARG A 209 30.56 -16.49 13.42
C ARG A 209 30.42 -17.88 14.00
N ALA A 210 31.56 -18.63 14.04
CA ALA A 210 31.62 -19.89 14.73
C ALA A 210 31.42 -19.71 16.25
N GLY A 211 30.81 -20.70 16.91
CA GLY A 211 30.52 -20.69 18.34
C GLY A 211 29.06 -20.45 18.65
N ASP A 212 28.61 -20.94 19.80
CA ASP A 212 27.19 -20.91 20.22
C ASP A 212 26.83 -19.66 21.02
N LEU A 213 27.82 -18.93 21.62
CA LEU A 213 27.55 -17.73 22.40
C LEU A 213 27.50 -16.49 21.51
N THR A 214 26.49 -15.64 21.73
CA THR A 214 26.36 -14.36 21.03
C THR A 214 27.36 -13.33 21.54
N GLU A 215 27.95 -12.54 20.65
CA GLU A 215 28.77 -11.35 20.97
C GLU A 215 27.99 -10.06 20.79
N PHE A 216 26.89 -10.09 20.08
CA PHE A 216 25.97 -8.96 19.95
C PHE A 216 24.97 -8.96 21.12
N TYR A 217 25.39 -8.44 22.25
CA TYR A 217 24.61 -8.39 23.48
C TYR A 217 24.92 -7.17 24.34
N CYS A 218 23.96 -6.77 25.16
CA CYS A 218 24.11 -5.83 26.25
C CYS A 218 23.40 -6.38 27.47
N THR A 219 24.16 -6.59 28.55
CA THR A 219 23.58 -7.04 29.81
C THR A 219 22.86 -5.90 30.53
N PRO A 220 21.87 -6.18 31.40
CA PRO A 220 21.22 -5.14 32.20
C PRO A 220 22.19 -4.31 33.09
N ALA A 221 23.25 -4.92 33.58
CA ALA A 221 24.28 -4.21 34.33
C ALA A 221 25.05 -3.22 33.45
N GLU A 222 25.40 -3.63 32.22
CA GLU A 222 26.06 -2.75 31.25
C GLU A 222 25.14 -1.62 30.80
N TYR A 223 23.87 -1.90 30.58
CA TYR A 223 22.87 -0.91 30.16
C TYR A 223 22.73 0.26 31.14
N LYS A 224 22.88 0.02 32.44
CA LYS A 224 22.70 1.04 33.46
C LYS A 224 23.82 2.07 33.52
N THR A 225 25.02 1.74 33.09
CA THR A 225 26.22 2.58 33.24
C THR A 225 26.70 3.08 31.87
N LYS A 226 27.25 4.29 31.83
CA LYS A 226 27.85 4.85 30.61
C LYS A 226 28.99 3.97 30.08
N ASP A 227 29.85 3.47 30.98
CA ASP A 227 30.96 2.59 30.61
C ASP A 227 30.47 1.24 30.11
N GLY A 228 29.44 0.66 30.71
CA GLY A 228 28.80 -0.57 30.25
C GLY A 228 28.21 -0.43 28.87
N ARG A 229 27.45 0.66 28.63
CA ARG A 229 26.91 0.95 27.29
C ARG A 229 28.01 1.14 26.25
N ARG A 230 29.09 1.82 26.60
CA ARG A 230 30.24 1.98 25.72
C ARG A 230 30.87 0.62 25.36
N LEU A 231 31.03 -0.28 26.32
CA LEU A 231 31.58 -1.63 26.11
C LEU A 231 30.66 -2.47 25.20
N ALA A 232 29.34 -2.42 25.42
CA ALA A 232 28.38 -3.11 24.57
C ALA A 232 28.38 -2.57 23.12
N ALA A 233 28.41 -1.23 22.97
CA ALA A 233 28.51 -0.61 21.65
C ALA A 233 29.82 -0.95 20.93
N GLN A 234 30.96 -1.04 21.65
CA GLN A 234 32.24 -1.47 21.08
C GLN A 234 32.19 -2.90 20.52
N ARG A 235 31.44 -3.82 21.15
CA ARG A 235 31.23 -5.18 20.59
C ARG A 235 30.50 -5.10 19.24
N ALA A 236 29.43 -4.30 19.15
CA ALA A 236 28.71 -4.10 17.87
C ALA A 236 29.59 -3.45 16.81
N GLU A 237 30.38 -2.42 17.17
CA GLU A 237 31.35 -1.79 16.27
C GLU A 237 32.41 -2.77 15.77
N SER A 238 32.90 -3.66 16.63
CA SER A 238 33.89 -4.68 16.25
C SER A 238 33.28 -5.68 15.27
N LEU A 239 32.06 -6.11 15.48
CA LEU A 239 31.33 -6.99 14.56
C LEU A 239 31.06 -6.31 13.22
N PHE A 240 30.66 -5.05 13.21
CA PHE A 240 30.51 -4.27 11.98
C PHE A 240 31.84 -4.08 11.25
N ALA A 241 32.94 -3.81 11.97
CA ALA A 241 34.25 -3.67 11.37
C ALA A 241 34.67 -4.92 10.59
N GLU A 242 34.36 -6.12 11.07
CA GLU A 242 34.60 -7.36 10.31
C GLU A 242 33.81 -7.39 9.01
N VAL A 243 32.56 -6.94 9.00
CA VAL A 243 31.75 -6.84 7.79
C VAL A 243 32.32 -5.79 6.84
N ARG A 244 32.66 -4.63 7.34
CA ARG A 244 33.29 -3.54 6.58
C ARG A 244 34.58 -4.01 5.90
N ASP A 245 35.49 -4.61 6.65
CA ASP A 245 36.82 -5.02 6.18
C ASP A 245 36.71 -6.16 5.14
N ALA A 246 35.66 -7.00 5.26
CA ALA A 246 35.35 -8.04 4.27
C ALA A 246 34.69 -7.47 3.00
N ASN A 247 34.18 -6.23 3.02
CA ASN A 247 33.44 -5.61 1.90
C ASN A 247 33.95 -4.18 1.59
N PRO A 248 35.22 -4.01 1.20
CA PRO A 248 35.84 -2.69 0.97
C PRO A 248 35.26 -1.91 -0.21
N THR A 249 34.47 -2.56 -1.07
CA THR A 249 33.74 -1.91 -2.19
C THR A 249 32.38 -1.33 -1.77
N VAL A 250 31.96 -1.56 -0.51
CA VAL A 250 30.68 -1.09 0.04
C VAL A 250 30.89 -0.06 1.13
N PHE A 251 31.91 -0.30 1.97
CA PHE A 251 32.19 0.51 3.14
C PHE A 251 33.59 1.11 3.08
N ASP A 252 33.72 2.35 3.50
CA ASP A 252 35.01 3.01 3.63
C ASP A 252 35.82 2.40 4.79
N ALA A 253 37.16 2.41 4.71
CA ALA A 253 38.07 1.76 5.64
C ALA A 253 37.88 2.22 7.11
N TYR A 254 37.41 3.43 7.33
CA TYR A 254 37.19 4.02 8.65
C TYR A 254 35.70 4.18 9.01
N GLU A 255 34.82 3.60 8.23
CA GLU A 255 33.40 3.71 8.46
C GLU A 255 33.02 2.97 9.74
N THR A 256 32.22 3.62 10.60
CA THR A 256 31.66 3.08 11.84
C THR A 256 30.15 2.90 11.69
N ILE A 257 29.49 2.37 12.71
CA ILE A 257 28.03 2.31 12.75
C ILE A 257 27.42 3.71 12.59
N GLY A 258 28.11 4.75 13.07
CA GLY A 258 27.68 6.14 12.85
C GLY A 258 26.61 6.61 13.83
N ALA A 259 26.60 6.04 15.03
CA ALA A 259 25.68 6.41 16.11
C ALA A 259 26.43 6.47 17.46
N SER A 260 25.83 7.13 18.42
CA SER A 260 26.34 7.13 19.79
C SER A 260 26.23 5.74 20.43
N SER A 261 27.03 5.49 21.45
CA SER A 261 26.94 4.23 22.21
C SER A 261 25.54 3.99 22.78
N ASP A 262 24.85 5.05 23.16
CA ASP A 262 23.49 4.96 23.68
C ASP A 262 22.49 4.51 22.59
N GLU A 263 22.58 5.06 21.39
CA GLU A 263 21.72 4.70 20.25
C GLU A 263 21.97 3.25 19.79
N ILE A 264 23.23 2.85 19.68
CA ILE A 264 23.59 1.47 19.31
C ILE A 264 23.02 0.48 20.33
N VAL A 265 23.14 0.78 21.63
CA VAL A 265 22.67 -0.11 22.68
C VAL A 265 21.16 -0.21 22.74
N GLU A 266 20.41 0.87 22.48
CA GLU A 266 18.94 0.82 22.41
C GLU A 266 18.46 -0.16 21.33
N ALA A 267 19.07 -0.16 20.14
CA ALA A 267 18.76 -1.13 19.08
C ALA A 267 19.26 -2.54 19.46
N MET A 268 20.47 -2.65 20.02
CA MET A 268 21.06 -3.92 20.40
C MET A 268 20.19 -4.69 21.39
N VAL A 269 19.65 -4.03 22.40
CA VAL A 269 18.80 -4.64 23.43
C VAL A 269 17.55 -5.27 22.85
N GLU A 270 17.00 -4.69 21.79
CA GLU A 270 15.84 -5.28 21.10
C GLU A 270 16.23 -6.45 20.21
N PHE A 271 17.25 -6.30 19.35
CA PHE A 271 17.63 -7.32 18.39
C PHE A 271 18.40 -8.51 18.98
N GLN A 272 19.05 -8.36 20.13
CA GLN A 272 19.83 -9.44 20.76
C GLN A 272 19.01 -10.71 21.08
N LYS A 273 17.68 -10.62 21.10
CA LYS A 273 16.77 -11.72 21.42
C LYS A 273 16.49 -12.60 20.20
N TYR A 274 16.62 -12.01 19.01
CA TYR A 274 16.10 -12.59 17.78
C TYR A 274 17.21 -13.11 16.87
N LYS A 275 16.82 -14.07 16.04
CA LYS A 275 17.62 -14.59 14.94
C LYS A 275 17.22 -13.86 13.66
N LEU A 276 18.19 -13.21 12.99
CA LEU A 276 17.97 -12.56 11.69
C LEU A 276 17.96 -13.56 10.53
N LEU A 277 18.78 -14.62 10.64
CA LEU A 277 18.88 -15.70 9.67
C LEU A 277 17.96 -16.85 10.09
N GLY A 278 16.68 -16.74 9.82
CA GLY A 278 15.71 -17.82 9.99
C GLY A 278 15.50 -18.63 8.71
N ASP A 279 15.01 -19.87 8.86
CA ASP A 279 14.63 -20.72 7.73
C ASP A 279 13.30 -20.25 7.07
N ASN A 280 12.64 -19.28 7.65
CA ASN A 280 11.36 -18.75 7.17
C ASN A 280 11.53 -17.75 6.02
N ASP A 281 10.81 -17.99 4.93
CA ASP A 281 10.76 -17.12 3.74
C ASP A 281 10.32 -15.65 4.01
N GLN A 282 9.83 -15.34 5.22
CA GLN A 282 9.35 -14.01 5.61
C GLN A 282 10.44 -13.06 6.13
N GLN A 283 11.58 -13.58 6.59
CA GLN A 283 12.64 -12.78 7.26
C GLN A 283 13.64 -12.12 6.32
N TRP A 284 13.52 -12.30 5.06
CA TRP A 284 14.54 -12.06 4.04
C TRP A 284 14.86 -10.60 3.69
N ASP A 285 14.03 -9.64 4.09
CA ASP A 285 14.25 -8.23 3.74
C ASP A 285 14.14 -7.28 4.94
N ILE A 286 14.81 -7.65 6.01
CA ILE A 286 14.87 -6.81 7.20
C ILE A 286 15.54 -5.45 6.89
N MET A 287 16.50 -5.40 5.97
CA MET A 287 17.17 -4.17 5.56
C MET A 287 16.21 -3.21 4.85
N GLY A 288 15.43 -3.73 3.90
CA GLY A 288 14.40 -2.94 3.23
C GLY A 288 13.29 -2.52 4.19
N ALA A 289 12.86 -3.39 5.11
CA ALA A 289 11.86 -3.05 6.13
C ALA A 289 12.36 -1.96 7.09
N ALA A 290 13.65 -2.01 7.49
CA ALA A 290 14.27 -0.98 8.30
C ALA A 290 14.29 0.38 7.58
N TYR A 291 14.71 0.37 6.32
CA TYR A 291 14.70 1.60 5.54
C TYR A 291 13.28 2.17 5.36
N GLU A 292 12.32 1.33 5.03
CA GLU A 292 10.91 1.70 4.90
C GLU A 292 10.38 2.37 6.17
N GLN A 293 10.68 1.80 7.33
CA GLN A 293 10.24 2.32 8.62
C GLN A 293 10.84 3.69 8.95
N TYR A 294 12.13 3.90 8.62
CA TYR A 294 12.86 5.09 9.06
C TYR A 294 12.81 6.27 8.08
N THR A 295 12.42 6.05 6.83
CA THR A 295 12.37 7.10 5.80
C THR A 295 10.96 7.43 5.34
N ALA A 296 9.94 6.78 5.87
CA ALA A 296 8.55 6.95 5.45
C ALA A 296 8.07 8.43 5.49
N GLU A 297 8.48 9.21 6.49
CA GLU A 297 8.12 10.63 6.59
C GLU A 297 8.87 11.53 5.62
N GLU A 298 10.15 11.25 5.36
CA GLU A 298 10.98 12.00 4.41
C GLU A 298 10.48 11.77 2.98
N MET A 299 10.16 10.53 2.64
CA MET A 299 9.67 10.16 1.32
C MET A 299 8.30 10.78 1.00
N LYS A 300 7.43 10.94 2.00
CA LYS A 300 6.16 11.67 1.83
C LYS A 300 6.37 13.13 1.45
N LYS A 301 7.47 13.76 1.88
CA LYS A 301 7.78 15.17 1.59
C LYS A 301 8.47 15.36 0.24
N GLU A 302 9.33 14.42 -0.16
CA GLU A 302 10.10 14.52 -1.41
C GLU A 302 9.30 14.19 -2.67
N GLY A 303 8.26 13.34 -2.57
CA GLY A 303 7.33 12.95 -3.63
C GLY A 303 7.99 12.23 -4.84
N GLY A 304 7.38 11.15 -5.30
CA GLY A 304 7.79 10.45 -6.53
C GLY A 304 8.54 9.14 -6.33
N GLU A 305 9.12 8.90 -5.16
CA GLU A 305 9.73 7.61 -4.82
C GLU A 305 8.94 6.93 -3.71
N PHE A 306 8.62 5.67 -3.86
CA PHE A 306 7.93 4.88 -2.86
C PHE A 306 8.28 3.41 -2.99
N PHE A 307 8.17 2.71 -1.87
CA PHE A 307 8.44 1.27 -1.83
C PHE A 307 7.38 0.49 -2.59
N THR A 308 7.83 -0.52 -3.29
CA THR A 308 6.93 -1.51 -3.87
C THR A 308 6.47 -2.48 -2.77
N ASN A 309 5.15 -2.62 -2.61
CA ASN A 309 4.59 -3.59 -1.68
C ASN A 309 5.19 -4.98 -1.91
N ARG A 310 5.65 -5.64 -0.84
CA ARG A 310 6.36 -6.92 -0.91
C ARG A 310 5.56 -8.04 -1.55
N LEU A 311 4.26 -8.04 -1.36
CA LEU A 311 3.37 -9.03 -1.99
C LEU A 311 3.34 -8.83 -3.52
N VAL A 312 3.41 -7.58 -3.99
CA VAL A 312 3.51 -7.26 -5.44
C VAL A 312 4.85 -7.71 -6.00
N VAL A 313 5.96 -7.41 -5.31
CA VAL A 313 7.31 -7.86 -5.70
C VAL A 313 7.33 -9.38 -5.85
N HIS A 314 6.77 -10.09 -4.86
CA HIS A 314 6.71 -11.55 -4.86
C HIS A 314 5.83 -12.12 -5.99
N LEU A 315 4.66 -11.50 -6.24
CA LEU A 315 3.80 -11.87 -7.35
C LEU A 315 4.54 -11.75 -8.69
N LEU A 316 5.14 -10.59 -8.98
CA LEU A 316 5.84 -10.35 -10.24
C LEU A 316 7.03 -11.27 -10.43
N THR A 317 7.83 -11.50 -9.39
CA THR A 317 8.96 -12.44 -9.44
C THR A 317 8.51 -13.86 -9.80
N LYS A 318 7.37 -14.32 -9.24
CA LYS A 318 6.78 -15.62 -9.58
C LYS A 318 6.24 -15.65 -11.00
N MET A 319 5.56 -14.59 -11.46
CA MET A 319 4.98 -14.54 -12.80
C MET A 319 6.04 -14.58 -13.90
N VAL A 320 7.20 -13.95 -13.69
CA VAL A 320 8.32 -14.04 -14.65
C VAL A 320 9.19 -15.29 -14.46
N SER A 321 8.92 -16.11 -13.43
CA SER A 321 9.57 -17.41 -13.20
C SER A 321 11.10 -17.38 -13.30
N VAL A 322 11.73 -16.55 -12.45
CA VAL A 322 13.20 -16.40 -12.41
C VAL A 322 13.89 -17.75 -12.15
N THR A 323 14.86 -18.11 -12.97
CA THR A 323 15.67 -19.33 -12.84
C THR A 323 17.10 -19.03 -12.41
N SER A 324 17.92 -20.08 -12.25
CA SER A 324 19.36 -19.95 -11.95
C SER A 324 20.18 -19.37 -13.08
N ASP A 325 19.69 -19.47 -14.31
CA ASP A 325 20.42 -19.10 -15.52
C ASP A 325 20.10 -17.69 -16.00
N ASP A 326 19.10 -17.05 -15.42
CA ASP A 326 18.70 -15.72 -15.77
C ASP A 326 19.70 -14.64 -15.34
N ILE A 327 19.94 -13.69 -16.22
CA ILE A 327 20.53 -12.39 -15.88
C ILE A 327 19.37 -11.45 -15.53
N VAL A 328 19.32 -11.02 -14.27
CA VAL A 328 18.25 -10.19 -13.73
C VAL A 328 18.74 -8.77 -13.52
N LEU A 329 18.01 -7.78 -13.99
CA LEU A 329 18.31 -6.36 -13.79
C LEU A 329 17.09 -5.62 -13.20
N ASP A 330 17.37 -4.81 -12.18
CA ASP A 330 16.46 -3.75 -11.69
C ASP A 330 17.11 -2.38 -11.96
N PRO A 331 16.68 -1.65 -13.01
CA PRO A 331 17.27 -0.37 -13.38
C PRO A 331 16.79 0.83 -12.55
N ALA A 332 15.90 0.62 -11.57
CA ALA A 332 15.48 1.60 -10.57
C ALA A 332 15.34 0.90 -9.21
N GLY A 333 16.43 0.28 -8.77
CA GLY A 333 16.40 -0.81 -7.81
C GLY A 333 16.10 -0.41 -6.36
N GLY A 334 16.20 0.86 -6.01
CA GLY A 334 15.92 1.31 -4.65
C GLY A 334 16.76 0.54 -3.62
N THR A 335 16.11 -0.05 -2.64
CA THR A 335 16.75 -0.90 -1.61
C THR A 335 16.99 -2.35 -2.04
N GLY A 336 16.73 -2.70 -3.30
CA GLY A 336 16.98 -4.04 -3.86
C GLY A 336 15.86 -5.07 -3.63
N GLY A 337 14.63 -4.62 -3.45
CA GLY A 337 13.49 -5.51 -3.18
C GLY A 337 13.27 -6.57 -4.27
N PHE A 338 13.27 -6.19 -5.55
CA PHE A 338 13.18 -7.14 -6.66
C PHE A 338 14.40 -8.04 -6.77
N CYS A 339 15.61 -7.51 -6.56
CA CYS A 339 16.84 -8.30 -6.56
C CYS A 339 16.85 -9.38 -5.46
N SER A 340 16.44 -9.03 -4.26
CA SER A 340 16.32 -9.96 -3.13
C SER A 340 15.26 -11.04 -3.40
N SER A 341 14.13 -10.66 -4.00
CA SER A 341 13.08 -11.61 -4.38
C SER A 341 13.53 -12.56 -5.50
N ALA A 342 14.22 -12.03 -6.52
CA ALA A 342 14.80 -12.83 -7.60
C ALA A 342 15.81 -13.85 -7.08
N LEU A 343 16.71 -13.40 -6.21
CA LEU A 343 17.72 -14.28 -5.58
C LEU A 343 17.07 -15.46 -4.86
N ARG A 344 16.03 -15.20 -4.08
CA ARG A 344 15.31 -16.21 -3.34
C ARG A 344 14.60 -17.19 -4.28
N HIS A 345 13.92 -16.65 -5.29
CA HIS A 345 13.22 -17.48 -6.27
C HIS A 345 14.20 -18.39 -7.02
N ALA A 346 15.34 -17.87 -7.46
CA ALA A 346 16.39 -18.63 -8.13
C ALA A 346 17.01 -19.69 -7.19
N ARG A 347 17.24 -19.37 -5.91
CA ARG A 347 17.70 -20.35 -4.91
C ARG A 347 16.70 -21.48 -4.69
N LYS A 348 15.41 -21.12 -4.59
CA LYS A 348 14.35 -22.12 -4.51
C LYS A 348 14.34 -23.00 -5.76
N TYR A 349 14.41 -22.40 -6.94
CA TYR A 349 14.50 -23.15 -8.20
C TYR A 349 15.67 -24.14 -8.22
N ILE A 350 16.87 -23.71 -7.78
CA ILE A 350 18.05 -24.59 -7.67
C ILE A 350 17.76 -25.76 -6.74
N ARG A 351 17.22 -25.52 -5.55
CA ARG A 351 16.91 -26.59 -4.57
C ARG A 351 15.88 -27.58 -5.10
N ASP A 352 14.86 -27.08 -5.79
CA ASP A 352 13.73 -27.89 -6.24
C ASP A 352 14.06 -28.68 -7.53
N ASN A 353 14.97 -28.20 -8.39
CA ASN A 353 15.19 -28.75 -9.72
C ASN A 353 16.59 -29.37 -9.94
N ILE A 354 17.57 -29.08 -9.09
CA ILE A 354 18.92 -29.62 -9.21
C ILE A 354 19.14 -30.68 -8.13
N VAL A 355 19.35 -31.92 -8.53
CA VAL A 355 19.48 -33.07 -7.58
C VAL A 355 20.88 -33.17 -6.98
N SER A 356 21.93 -32.84 -7.76
CA SER A 356 23.33 -32.99 -7.30
C SER A 356 23.74 -31.83 -6.39
N THR A 357 24.20 -32.13 -5.18
CA THR A 357 24.70 -31.12 -4.23
C THR A 357 25.82 -30.26 -4.82
N ALA A 358 26.79 -30.88 -5.51
CA ALA A 358 27.87 -30.15 -6.16
C ALA A 358 27.37 -29.22 -7.28
N ALA A 359 26.35 -29.65 -8.04
CA ALA A 359 25.73 -28.80 -9.05
C ALA A 359 24.91 -27.66 -8.42
N GLN A 360 24.23 -27.92 -7.28
CA GLN A 360 23.55 -26.87 -6.51
C GLN A 360 24.56 -25.81 -6.02
N GLU A 361 25.68 -26.23 -5.41
CA GLU A 361 26.72 -25.31 -4.93
C GLU A 361 27.29 -24.46 -6.05
N HIS A 362 27.56 -25.08 -7.22
CA HIS A 362 28.04 -24.37 -8.40
C HIS A 362 27.00 -23.35 -8.89
N ALA A 363 25.72 -23.73 -9.02
CA ALA A 363 24.65 -22.83 -9.44
C ALA A 363 24.46 -21.69 -8.44
N LEU A 364 24.47 -21.94 -7.12
CA LEU A 364 24.41 -20.94 -6.07
C LEU A 364 25.57 -19.94 -6.14
N SER A 365 26.79 -20.43 -6.41
CA SER A 365 27.97 -19.60 -6.59
C SER A 365 27.84 -18.66 -7.80
N ASN A 366 27.26 -19.14 -8.89
CA ASN A 366 27.06 -18.37 -10.12
C ASN A 366 26.01 -17.26 -9.98
N LEU A 367 25.01 -17.42 -9.09
CA LEU A 367 23.99 -16.39 -8.85
C LEU A 367 24.60 -15.04 -8.42
N LYS A 368 25.78 -15.04 -7.79
CA LYS A 368 26.48 -13.82 -7.36
C LYS A 368 26.77 -12.83 -8.50
N ASN A 369 26.83 -13.33 -9.73
CA ASN A 369 27.17 -12.55 -10.91
C ASN A 369 26.00 -12.44 -11.90
N ARG A 370 24.76 -12.69 -11.46
CA ARG A 370 23.58 -12.72 -12.33
C ARG A 370 22.47 -11.78 -11.91
N ILE A 371 22.64 -11.06 -10.78
CA ILE A 371 21.65 -10.11 -10.26
C ILE A 371 22.27 -8.73 -10.22
N PHE A 372 21.65 -7.79 -10.90
CA PHE A 372 22.13 -6.44 -11.14
C PHE A 372 21.13 -5.40 -10.71
N LEU A 373 21.65 -4.25 -10.27
CA LEU A 373 20.86 -3.11 -9.83
C LEU A 373 21.52 -1.81 -10.24
N ILE A 374 20.73 -0.90 -10.76
CA ILE A 374 21.13 0.49 -10.99
C ILE A 374 20.19 1.38 -10.17
N ASP A 375 20.76 2.31 -9.43
CA ASP A 375 19.99 3.38 -8.78
C ASP A 375 20.80 4.67 -8.74
N LYS A 376 20.12 5.79 -8.89
CA LYS A 376 20.75 7.12 -8.90
C LYS A 376 21.24 7.55 -7.52
N LYS A 377 20.57 7.08 -6.44
CA LYS A 377 20.86 7.48 -5.07
C LYS A 377 21.93 6.58 -4.45
N PRO A 378 23.11 7.10 -4.08
CA PRO A 378 24.20 6.29 -3.50
C PRO A 378 23.78 5.60 -2.20
N ARG A 379 22.92 6.26 -1.41
CA ARG A 379 22.38 5.72 -0.16
C ARG A 379 21.57 4.44 -0.40
N LEU A 380 20.71 4.42 -1.42
CA LEU A 380 19.89 3.26 -1.76
C LEU A 380 20.74 2.09 -2.24
N VAL A 381 21.72 2.38 -3.12
CA VAL A 381 22.66 1.37 -3.60
C VAL A 381 23.46 0.74 -2.45
N LYS A 382 23.89 1.55 -1.46
CA LYS A 382 24.59 1.06 -0.29
C LYS A 382 23.73 0.14 0.56
N LEU A 383 22.47 0.48 0.77
CA LEU A 383 21.48 -0.35 1.47
C LEU A 383 21.16 -1.65 0.72
N ALA A 384 20.99 -1.57 -0.60
CA ALA A 384 20.80 -2.75 -1.45
C ALA A 384 21.99 -3.70 -1.37
N LYS A 385 23.23 -3.16 -1.40
CA LYS A 385 24.45 -3.96 -1.19
C LYS A 385 24.48 -4.60 0.18
N ALA A 386 24.10 -3.87 1.23
CA ALA A 386 24.00 -4.41 2.60
C ALA A 386 22.97 -5.57 2.69
N ALA A 387 21.81 -5.44 2.03
CA ALA A 387 20.81 -6.51 1.95
C ALA A 387 21.36 -7.77 1.24
N MET A 388 22.15 -7.58 0.18
CA MET A 388 22.78 -8.69 -0.51
C MET A 388 23.87 -9.37 0.30
N ILE A 389 24.64 -8.63 1.11
CA ILE A 389 25.61 -9.20 2.05
C ILE A 389 24.91 -10.14 3.03
N VAL A 390 23.84 -9.68 3.69
CA VAL A 390 23.01 -10.51 4.61
C VAL A 390 22.46 -11.75 3.90
N SER A 391 22.08 -11.59 2.64
CA SER A 391 21.61 -12.70 1.84
C SER A 391 22.73 -13.67 1.37
N GLY A 392 23.98 -13.41 1.74
CA GLY A 392 25.14 -14.25 1.35
C GLY A 392 25.40 -14.23 -0.17
N ASN A 393 25.02 -13.17 -0.87
CA ASN A 393 25.23 -13.03 -2.31
C ASN A 393 26.19 -11.88 -2.66
N GLY A 394 26.75 -11.90 -3.87
CA GLY A 394 27.62 -10.85 -4.37
C GLY A 394 26.86 -9.53 -4.62
N HIS A 395 27.55 -8.42 -4.45
CA HIS A 395 27.01 -7.07 -4.65
C HIS A 395 27.73 -6.25 -5.73
N ARG A 396 28.62 -6.89 -6.50
CA ARG A 396 29.40 -6.21 -7.57
C ARG A 396 28.53 -5.66 -8.68
N GLY A 397 27.41 -6.31 -8.98
CA GLY A 397 26.43 -5.87 -9.96
C GLY A 397 25.55 -4.71 -9.54
N PHE A 398 25.78 -4.12 -8.36
CA PHE A 398 24.96 -3.02 -7.84
C PHE A 398 25.73 -1.71 -7.97
N ILE A 399 25.29 -0.83 -8.85
CA ILE A 399 25.99 0.40 -9.18
C ILE A 399 25.13 1.64 -8.96
N GLN A 400 25.80 2.75 -8.65
CA GLN A 400 25.19 4.07 -8.66
C GLN A 400 25.32 4.66 -10.06
N ALA A 401 24.20 4.87 -10.73
CA ALA A 401 24.12 5.57 -12.00
C ALA A 401 22.68 6.04 -12.27
N ASP A 402 22.51 6.98 -13.20
CA ASP A 402 21.20 7.33 -13.72
C ASP A 402 20.86 6.42 -14.90
N SER A 403 19.86 5.56 -14.75
CA SER A 403 19.44 4.62 -15.79
C SER A 403 18.88 5.30 -17.05
N LEU A 404 18.51 6.58 -16.99
CA LEU A 404 18.02 7.33 -18.14
C LEU A 404 19.15 7.96 -18.96
N GLU A 405 20.37 8.06 -18.42
CA GLU A 405 21.56 8.44 -19.19
C GLU A 405 21.95 7.35 -20.20
N PRO A 406 22.77 7.68 -21.21
CA PRO A 406 23.20 6.69 -22.21
C PRO A 406 23.84 5.45 -21.56
N ILE A 407 23.42 4.25 -22.00
CA ILE A 407 23.97 2.99 -21.47
C ILE A 407 25.50 2.92 -21.65
N ALA A 408 26.01 3.53 -22.71
CA ALA A 408 27.44 3.56 -22.99
C ALA A 408 28.29 4.31 -21.95
N ASP A 409 27.66 5.14 -21.11
CA ASP A 409 28.36 5.90 -20.06
C ASP A 409 28.54 5.08 -18.77
N LEU A 410 27.91 3.88 -18.71
CA LEU A 410 28.13 2.94 -17.60
C LEU A 410 29.55 2.33 -17.68
N SER A 411 30.03 1.89 -16.50
CA SER A 411 31.38 1.32 -16.43
C SER A 411 31.53 0.04 -17.27
N ASP A 412 32.71 -0.11 -17.93
CA ASP A 412 33.06 -1.31 -18.72
C ASP A 412 32.94 -2.61 -17.86
N GLU A 413 33.26 -2.52 -16.57
CA GLU A 413 33.12 -3.65 -15.66
C GLU A 413 31.65 -4.10 -15.54
N PHE A 414 30.73 -3.15 -15.34
CA PHE A 414 29.30 -3.46 -15.25
C PHE A 414 28.78 -4.04 -16.57
N LEU A 415 29.08 -3.39 -17.69
CA LEU A 415 28.63 -3.81 -19.03
C LEU A 415 29.18 -5.17 -19.45
N ARG A 416 30.35 -5.58 -18.93
CA ARG A 416 30.88 -6.94 -19.17
C ARG A 416 30.01 -8.05 -18.60
N TYR A 417 29.39 -7.82 -17.44
CA TYR A 417 28.58 -8.82 -16.75
C TYR A 417 27.09 -8.66 -17.01
N CYS A 418 26.64 -7.45 -17.30
CA CYS A 418 25.26 -7.10 -17.62
C CYS A 418 25.22 -6.32 -18.96
N PRO A 419 25.50 -6.99 -20.09
CA PRO A 419 25.50 -6.30 -21.37
C PRO A 419 24.05 -6.00 -21.82
N PRO A 420 23.83 -4.85 -22.51
CA PRO A 420 22.55 -4.52 -23.09
C PRO A 420 22.15 -5.59 -24.12
N GLU A 421 20.83 -5.79 -24.28
CA GLU A 421 20.21 -6.82 -25.13
C GLU A 421 20.54 -8.28 -24.76
N GLN A 422 21.12 -8.53 -23.57
CA GLN A 422 21.41 -9.87 -23.06
C GLN A 422 20.77 -10.15 -21.68
N VAL A 423 20.05 -9.22 -21.10
CA VAL A 423 19.34 -9.41 -19.84
C VAL A 423 18.14 -10.30 -20.06
N SER A 424 18.02 -11.38 -19.30
CA SER A 424 16.90 -12.33 -19.41
C SER A 424 15.63 -11.81 -18.76
N VAL A 425 15.78 -11.08 -17.63
CA VAL A 425 14.65 -10.60 -16.84
C VAL A 425 14.92 -9.17 -16.35
N VAL A 426 14.00 -8.27 -16.63
CA VAL A 426 13.96 -6.94 -16.02
C VAL A 426 12.74 -6.86 -15.11
N MET A 427 12.97 -6.53 -13.83
CA MET A 427 11.90 -6.29 -12.86
C MET A 427 12.16 -4.98 -12.17
N THR A 428 11.18 -4.05 -12.18
CA THR A 428 11.39 -2.72 -11.61
C THR A 428 10.10 -2.00 -11.27
N ASN A 429 10.20 -1.06 -10.34
CA ASN A 429 9.22 0.00 -10.10
C ASN A 429 9.94 1.34 -10.28
N PRO A 430 9.90 1.94 -11.48
CA PRO A 430 10.55 3.21 -11.74
C PRO A 430 9.93 4.35 -10.93
N PRO A 431 10.64 5.47 -10.74
CA PRO A 431 10.08 6.66 -10.09
C PRO A 431 8.90 7.20 -10.89
N TRP A 432 7.81 7.63 -10.19
CA TRP A 432 6.61 8.17 -10.83
C TRP A 432 6.57 9.69 -10.72
N SER A 433 6.27 10.35 -11.83
CA SER A 433 6.08 11.81 -11.85
C SER A 433 4.69 12.16 -11.31
N GLY A 434 4.55 12.28 -10.00
CA GLY A 434 3.27 12.68 -9.36
C GLY A 434 2.89 14.14 -9.59
N LEU A 435 3.82 15.03 -9.95
CA LEU A 435 3.66 16.48 -10.08
C LEU A 435 4.34 17.01 -11.36
N ALA A 436 3.92 18.17 -11.82
CA ALA A 436 4.44 18.80 -13.04
C ALA A 436 5.97 18.99 -13.05
N ASN A 437 6.61 19.08 -11.88
CA ASN A 437 8.06 19.25 -11.72
C ASN A 437 8.86 17.94 -11.80
N GLY A 438 8.20 16.78 -11.86
CA GLY A 438 8.86 15.48 -11.95
C GLY A 438 9.15 15.00 -13.38
N ARG A 439 8.84 15.80 -14.40
CA ARG A 439 9.07 15.43 -15.80
C ARG A 439 10.53 15.64 -16.21
N ILE A 440 11.05 14.73 -17.00
CA ILE A 440 12.35 14.88 -17.64
C ILE A 440 12.18 15.82 -18.84
N SER A 441 12.91 16.93 -18.85
CA SER A 441 12.86 17.94 -19.91
C SER A 441 14.21 18.19 -20.57
N ASP A 442 15.28 17.51 -20.14
CA ASP A 442 16.60 17.63 -20.73
C ASP A 442 16.59 17.02 -22.15
N PRO A 443 16.82 17.82 -23.20
CA PRO A 443 16.85 17.32 -24.58
C PRO A 443 17.96 16.31 -24.85
N LEU A 444 19.09 16.33 -24.08
CA LEU A 444 20.17 15.38 -24.22
C LEU A 444 19.74 13.98 -23.80
N ILE A 445 18.90 13.88 -22.76
CA ILE A 445 18.32 12.61 -22.33
C ILE A 445 17.19 12.23 -23.29
N LEU A 446 16.24 13.14 -23.55
CA LEU A 446 15.01 12.81 -24.28
C LEU A 446 15.26 12.31 -25.70
N LYS A 447 16.30 12.82 -26.39
CA LYS A 447 16.63 12.38 -27.78
C LYS A 447 17.01 10.90 -27.88
N GLU A 448 17.39 10.26 -26.76
CA GLU A 448 17.75 8.84 -26.72
C GLU A 448 16.53 7.91 -26.72
N PHE A 449 15.30 8.48 -26.59
CA PHE A 449 14.07 7.71 -26.40
C PHE A 449 13.04 7.99 -27.49
N GLU A 450 12.57 6.94 -28.18
CA GLU A 450 11.49 7.07 -29.17
C GLU A 450 10.19 7.58 -28.51
N VAL A 451 9.87 7.12 -27.27
CA VAL A 451 8.67 7.54 -26.53
C VAL A 451 8.68 9.01 -26.11
N ALA A 452 9.84 9.67 -26.19
CA ALA A 452 9.97 11.10 -25.92
C ALA A 452 9.64 11.98 -27.14
N HIS A 453 9.48 11.38 -28.28
CA HIS A 453 9.08 12.08 -29.51
C HIS A 453 7.56 12.11 -29.66
N ARG A 454 7.07 13.04 -30.46
CA ARG A 454 5.67 13.07 -30.85
C ARG A 454 5.38 11.87 -31.74
N TRP A 455 4.33 11.11 -31.43
CA TRP A 455 3.90 9.97 -32.23
C TRP A 455 2.74 10.37 -33.13
N VAL A 456 2.79 9.97 -34.39
CA VAL A 456 1.79 10.28 -35.42
C VAL A 456 1.40 9.01 -36.17
N LYS A 457 0.15 8.98 -36.64
CA LYS A 457 -0.35 7.87 -37.47
C LYS A 457 0.03 8.12 -38.93
N LYS A 458 0.95 7.29 -39.47
CA LYS A 458 1.34 7.31 -40.89
C LYS A 458 1.11 5.93 -41.50
N ASN A 459 0.42 5.86 -42.61
CA ASN A 459 0.09 4.59 -43.29
C ASN A 459 -0.57 3.55 -42.35
N GLY A 460 -1.46 4.00 -41.49
CA GLY A 460 -2.18 3.15 -40.53
C GLY A 460 -1.38 2.69 -39.29
N LYS A 461 -0.09 3.07 -39.18
CA LYS A 461 0.76 2.72 -38.04
C LYS A 461 1.19 3.97 -37.29
N TYR A 462 1.20 3.89 -35.96
CA TYR A 462 1.79 4.92 -35.11
C TYR A 462 3.32 4.77 -35.11
N GLN A 463 4.02 5.90 -35.26
CA GLN A 463 5.49 5.97 -35.28
C GLN A 463 5.96 7.32 -34.76
N PRO A 464 7.17 7.42 -34.21
CA PRO A 464 7.73 8.69 -33.72
C PRO A 464 7.99 9.64 -34.90
N GLU A 465 7.71 10.91 -34.69
CA GLU A 465 8.10 12.03 -35.57
C GLU A 465 9.24 12.80 -34.92
N GLY A 466 10.10 13.45 -35.70
CA GLY A 466 11.39 14.00 -35.23
C GLY A 466 11.32 15.06 -34.12
N GLU A 467 10.13 15.52 -33.70
CA GLU A 467 9.96 16.54 -32.66
C GLU A 467 9.78 15.90 -31.27
N LEU A 468 10.49 16.43 -30.27
CA LEU A 468 10.32 16.06 -28.86
C LEU A 468 8.98 16.56 -28.32
N VAL A 469 8.38 15.81 -27.40
CA VAL A 469 7.14 16.18 -26.70
C VAL A 469 7.37 17.47 -25.89
N ALA A 470 6.57 18.49 -26.13
CA ALA A 470 6.64 19.75 -25.39
C ALA A 470 6.29 19.54 -23.90
N GLY A 471 7.07 20.18 -22.99
CA GLY A 471 6.83 20.12 -21.55
C GLY A 471 7.39 18.89 -20.86
N GLY A 472 8.24 18.14 -21.52
CA GLY A 472 8.94 16.98 -20.95
C GLY A 472 8.08 15.70 -20.86
N VAL A 473 8.71 14.61 -20.49
CA VAL A 473 8.13 13.27 -20.41
C VAL A 473 8.22 12.71 -18.98
N PRO A 474 7.20 12.04 -18.46
CA PRO A 474 7.27 11.32 -17.18
C PRO A 474 8.42 10.30 -17.19
N PRO A 475 9.27 10.24 -16.16
CA PRO A 475 10.38 9.28 -16.10
C PRO A 475 9.91 7.84 -16.25
N GLU A 476 8.78 7.46 -15.65
CA GLU A 476 8.21 6.12 -15.74
C GLU A 476 7.92 5.67 -17.18
N TYR A 477 7.70 6.62 -18.10
CA TYR A 477 7.48 6.31 -19.52
C TYR A 477 8.80 6.02 -20.25
N LEU A 478 9.84 6.77 -19.94
CA LEU A 478 11.19 6.54 -20.46
C LEU A 478 11.74 5.20 -19.95
N PHE A 479 11.45 4.84 -18.70
CA PHE A 479 11.86 3.56 -18.13
C PHE A 479 11.25 2.36 -18.86
N VAL A 480 10.06 2.44 -19.43
CA VAL A 480 9.52 1.33 -20.25
C VAL A 480 10.43 1.03 -21.42
N GLU A 481 10.85 2.07 -22.16
CA GLU A 481 11.77 1.90 -23.28
C GLU A 481 13.15 1.44 -22.80
N ARG A 482 13.69 2.05 -21.75
CA ARG A 482 14.97 1.67 -21.15
C ARG A 482 15.00 0.20 -20.71
N CYS A 483 13.96 -0.29 -20.07
CA CYS A 483 13.85 -1.70 -19.66
C CYS A 483 13.90 -2.64 -20.88
N ILE A 484 13.15 -2.30 -21.93
CA ILE A 484 13.13 -3.10 -23.16
C ILE A 484 14.48 -3.08 -23.88
N SER A 485 15.24 -1.98 -23.82
CA SER A 485 16.57 -1.90 -24.43
C SER A 485 17.58 -2.85 -23.78
N TRP A 486 17.44 -3.13 -22.48
CA TRP A 486 18.29 -4.09 -21.77
C TRP A 486 17.97 -5.55 -22.09
N LEU A 487 16.70 -5.86 -22.39
CA LEU A 487 16.25 -7.24 -22.56
C LEU A 487 16.85 -7.91 -23.81
N ALA A 488 17.25 -9.16 -23.66
CA ALA A 488 17.49 -10.06 -24.78
C ALA A 488 16.18 -10.33 -25.54
N PRO A 489 16.26 -10.75 -26.82
CA PRO A 489 15.10 -11.35 -27.50
C PRO A 489 14.55 -12.52 -26.68
N GLY A 490 13.23 -12.56 -26.42
CA GLY A 490 12.59 -13.51 -25.50
C GLY A 490 12.78 -13.19 -24.01
N GLY A 491 13.49 -12.11 -23.69
CA GLY A 491 13.64 -11.64 -22.31
C GLY A 491 12.33 -11.11 -21.73
N ARG A 492 12.13 -11.29 -20.42
CA ARG A 492 10.88 -11.04 -19.70
C ARG A 492 10.93 -9.74 -18.92
N LEU A 493 9.88 -8.95 -19.04
CA LEU A 493 9.68 -7.69 -18.32
C LEU A 493 8.59 -7.86 -17.28
N ALA A 494 8.84 -7.40 -16.06
CA ALA A 494 7.81 -7.17 -15.06
C ALA A 494 7.98 -5.73 -14.53
N ILE A 495 7.04 -4.85 -14.83
CA ILE A 495 7.16 -3.44 -14.49
C ILE A 495 5.91 -2.94 -13.77
N VAL A 496 6.16 -2.12 -12.75
CA VAL A 496 5.12 -1.43 -11.97
C VAL A 496 5.00 0.00 -12.46
N LEU A 497 3.82 0.42 -12.87
CA LEU A 497 3.59 1.72 -13.49
C LEU A 497 2.34 2.40 -12.92
N PRO A 498 2.22 3.74 -13.04
CA PRO A 498 0.96 4.41 -12.73
C PRO A 498 -0.16 3.92 -13.66
N LYS A 499 -1.34 3.68 -13.09
CA LYS A 499 -2.50 3.17 -13.85
C LYS A 499 -2.83 3.96 -15.12
N GLY A 500 -2.55 5.28 -15.12
CA GLY A 500 -2.81 6.14 -16.27
C GLY A 500 -2.11 5.74 -17.57
N ILE A 501 -1.06 4.92 -17.49
CA ILE A 501 -0.40 4.41 -18.71
C ILE A 501 -1.33 3.51 -19.53
N LEU A 502 -2.31 2.89 -18.90
CA LEU A 502 -3.19 1.90 -19.54
C LEU A 502 -4.25 2.53 -20.44
N ASP A 503 -4.63 3.80 -20.20
CA ASP A 503 -5.80 4.40 -20.86
C ASP A 503 -5.68 5.91 -21.15
N ASN A 504 -4.68 6.64 -20.58
CA ASN A 504 -4.50 8.05 -20.90
C ASN A 504 -4.10 8.27 -22.37
N ALA A 505 -4.41 9.47 -22.88
CA ALA A 505 -3.94 9.94 -24.18
C ALA A 505 -2.40 10.20 -24.15
N GLU A 506 -1.88 10.90 -25.17
CA GLU A 506 -0.45 11.25 -25.22
C GLU A 506 0.03 11.96 -23.92
N PRO A 507 1.25 11.64 -23.44
CA PRO A 507 2.26 10.75 -24.04
C PRO A 507 2.12 9.25 -23.70
N ALA A 508 1.17 8.83 -22.88
CA ALA A 508 0.96 7.42 -22.48
C ALA A 508 0.64 6.51 -23.68
N LEU A 509 -0.06 7.05 -24.68
CA LEU A 509 -0.39 6.32 -25.90
C LEU A 509 0.88 5.93 -26.69
N ALA A 510 1.85 6.81 -26.80
CA ALA A 510 3.14 6.52 -27.43
C ALA A 510 3.85 5.34 -26.76
N VAL A 511 3.82 5.29 -25.41
CA VAL A 511 4.42 4.18 -24.64
C VAL A 511 3.71 2.85 -24.92
N ARG A 512 2.36 2.84 -24.99
CA ARG A 512 1.62 1.62 -25.34
C ARG A 512 1.95 1.13 -26.74
N HIS A 513 2.03 2.03 -27.73
CA HIS A 513 2.46 1.67 -29.07
C HIS A 513 3.89 1.15 -29.11
N TYR A 514 4.82 1.77 -28.37
CA TYR A 514 6.19 1.31 -28.24
C TYR A 514 6.26 -0.09 -27.62
N LEU A 515 5.48 -0.32 -26.56
CA LEU A 515 5.40 -1.62 -25.88
C LEU A 515 4.92 -2.72 -26.85
N PHE A 516 3.81 -2.50 -27.58
CA PHE A 516 3.31 -3.48 -28.55
C PHE A 516 4.17 -3.62 -29.80
N LYS A 517 4.92 -2.59 -30.17
CA LYS A 517 5.92 -2.67 -31.27
C LYS A 517 7.02 -3.67 -30.92
N ASN A 518 7.53 -3.64 -29.69
CA ASN A 518 8.74 -4.34 -29.26
C ASN A 518 8.48 -5.58 -28.40
N CYS A 519 7.30 -5.71 -27.79
CA CYS A 519 6.99 -6.79 -26.84
C CYS A 519 5.68 -7.50 -27.16
N ILE A 520 5.55 -8.72 -26.65
CA ILE A 520 4.32 -9.46 -26.47
C ILE A 520 3.87 -9.20 -25.02
N VAL A 521 2.71 -8.58 -24.84
CA VAL A 521 2.15 -8.34 -23.53
C VAL A 521 1.44 -9.61 -23.07
N HIS A 522 1.81 -10.17 -21.95
CA HIS A 522 1.24 -11.39 -21.39
C HIS A 522 0.23 -11.14 -20.29
N ALA A 523 0.45 -10.12 -19.45
CA ALA A 523 -0.47 -9.81 -18.37
C ALA A 523 -0.52 -8.32 -18.06
N VAL A 524 -1.72 -7.86 -17.64
CA VAL A 524 -1.99 -6.54 -17.10
C VAL A 524 -2.83 -6.69 -15.84
N ILE A 525 -2.36 -6.15 -14.70
CA ILE A 525 -3.04 -6.26 -13.42
C ILE A 525 -3.25 -4.86 -12.83
N ASN A 526 -4.48 -4.49 -12.55
CA ASN A 526 -4.78 -3.29 -11.79
C ASN A 526 -4.52 -3.51 -10.30
N CYS A 527 -3.68 -2.67 -9.70
CA CYS A 527 -3.42 -2.72 -8.26
C CYS A 527 -4.58 -2.16 -7.45
N HIS A 528 -4.75 -2.66 -6.22
CA HIS A 528 -5.64 -2.07 -5.23
C HIS A 528 -5.22 -0.63 -4.90
N LYS A 529 -6.20 0.23 -4.56
CA LYS A 529 -5.94 1.66 -4.24
C LYS A 529 -4.94 1.89 -3.12
N ASN A 530 -4.82 0.94 -2.19
CA ASN A 530 -3.91 1.04 -1.04
C ASN A 530 -2.54 0.40 -1.28
N THR A 531 -2.24 -0.12 -2.46
CA THR A 531 -0.98 -0.85 -2.74
C THR A 531 0.26 -0.01 -2.42
N PHE A 532 0.21 1.29 -2.70
CA PHE A 532 1.33 2.22 -2.51
C PHE A 532 1.10 3.22 -1.37
N GLN A 533 0.04 3.01 -0.57
CA GLN A 533 -0.17 3.76 0.65
C GLN A 533 0.83 3.29 1.73
N PRO A 534 1.24 4.18 2.65
CA PRO A 534 0.82 5.59 2.81
C PRO A 534 1.62 6.61 1.99
N TYR A 535 2.46 6.17 1.05
CA TYR A 535 3.40 7.04 0.33
C TYR A 535 2.74 7.86 -0.78
N THR A 536 1.81 7.26 -1.51
CA THR A 536 1.06 7.94 -2.57
C THR A 536 -0.37 7.43 -2.69
N GLY A 537 -1.30 8.35 -3.01
CA GLY A 537 -2.68 8.00 -3.40
C GLY A 537 -2.81 7.54 -4.86
N SER A 538 -1.72 7.55 -5.64
CA SER A 538 -1.74 7.13 -7.03
C SER A 538 -1.96 5.62 -7.15
N ARG A 539 -2.87 5.22 -8.03
CA ARG A 539 -3.11 3.81 -8.34
C ARG A 539 -2.08 3.31 -9.34
N GLY A 540 -1.55 2.12 -9.09
CA GLY A 540 -0.62 1.44 -9.98
C GLY A 540 -1.26 0.35 -10.82
N CYS A 541 -0.49 -0.11 -11.79
CA CYS A 541 -0.73 -1.34 -12.55
C CYS A 541 0.58 -2.11 -12.70
N LEU A 542 0.45 -3.40 -12.95
CA LEU A 542 1.55 -4.32 -13.21
C LEU A 542 1.44 -4.78 -14.67
N ILE A 543 2.56 -4.75 -15.39
CA ILE A 543 2.63 -5.26 -16.75
C ILE A 543 3.71 -6.34 -16.80
N VAL A 544 3.34 -7.50 -17.34
CA VAL A 544 4.26 -8.59 -17.66
C VAL A 544 4.29 -8.75 -19.18
N ALA A 545 5.49 -8.70 -19.74
CA ALA A 545 5.69 -8.77 -21.18
C ALA A 545 6.97 -9.52 -21.53
N GLU A 546 7.11 -9.92 -22.78
CA GLU A 546 8.29 -10.58 -23.35
C GLU A 546 8.79 -9.79 -24.57
N LYS A 547 10.07 -9.48 -24.64
CA LYS A 547 10.67 -8.81 -25.81
C LYS A 547 10.60 -9.71 -27.03
N LYS A 548 10.06 -9.22 -28.13
CA LYS A 548 9.96 -9.95 -29.38
C LYS A 548 11.34 -10.31 -29.94
N ALA A 549 11.43 -11.47 -30.57
CA ALA A 549 12.65 -11.87 -31.25
C ALA A 549 12.95 -10.98 -32.49
N THR A 550 11.91 -10.53 -33.16
CA THR A 550 11.97 -9.55 -34.26
C THR A 550 10.73 -8.64 -34.18
N GLN A 551 10.85 -7.40 -34.62
CA GLN A 551 9.69 -6.47 -34.66
C GLN A 551 8.55 -6.92 -35.58
N ASN A 552 8.83 -7.83 -36.51
CA ASN A 552 7.86 -8.42 -37.43
C ASN A 552 7.11 -9.62 -36.82
N ASP A 553 7.43 -10.01 -35.59
CA ASP A 553 6.72 -11.07 -34.89
C ASP A 553 5.32 -10.54 -34.46
N ILE A 554 4.35 -10.73 -35.35
CA ILE A 554 2.96 -10.39 -35.15
C ILE A 554 2.27 -11.66 -34.63
N ARG A 555 2.42 -11.95 -33.35
CA ARG A 555 1.64 -12.99 -32.69
C ARG A 555 0.42 -12.34 -32.06
N ASN A 556 -0.78 -12.73 -32.53
CA ASN A 556 -1.98 -12.54 -31.75
C ASN A 556 -1.88 -13.48 -30.55
N ASN A 557 -1.96 -12.92 -29.38
CA ASN A 557 -1.89 -13.66 -28.13
C ASN A 557 -3.03 -13.23 -27.21
N GLU A 558 -3.41 -14.11 -26.33
CA GLU A 558 -4.26 -13.75 -25.21
C GLU A 558 -3.44 -12.97 -24.16
N ILE A 559 -4.06 -11.97 -23.57
CA ILE A 559 -3.50 -11.16 -22.50
C ILE A 559 -4.29 -11.47 -21.24
N PHE A 560 -3.62 -11.94 -20.20
CA PHE A 560 -4.20 -12.13 -18.89
C PHE A 560 -4.52 -10.77 -18.25
N MET A 561 -5.76 -10.58 -17.84
CA MET A 561 -6.26 -9.37 -17.20
C MET A 561 -6.68 -9.67 -15.77
N ALA A 562 -6.23 -8.87 -14.81
CA ALA A 562 -6.65 -9.04 -13.42
C ALA A 562 -6.89 -7.72 -12.70
N ILE A 563 -7.74 -7.76 -11.66
CA ILE A 563 -8.01 -6.66 -10.75
C ILE A 563 -7.77 -7.12 -9.32
N ASN A 564 -6.72 -6.60 -8.69
CA ASN A 564 -6.42 -6.83 -7.28
C ASN A 564 -7.40 -6.04 -6.40
N ARG A 565 -8.21 -6.74 -5.64
CA ARG A 565 -9.27 -6.18 -4.77
C ARG A 565 -8.81 -5.97 -3.34
N LYS A 566 -7.81 -6.73 -2.90
CA LYS A 566 -7.30 -6.75 -1.55
C LYS A 566 -5.78 -6.84 -1.56
N ILE A 567 -5.12 -5.95 -0.85
CA ILE A 567 -3.66 -5.89 -0.77
C ILE A 567 -3.12 -6.18 0.64
N GLY A 568 -3.99 -6.41 1.60
CA GLY A 568 -3.58 -6.72 2.97
C GLY A 568 -3.13 -5.54 3.81
N GLN A 569 -3.43 -4.31 3.41
CA GLN A 569 -3.17 -3.11 4.19
C GLN A 569 -4.23 -2.04 3.96
N ASP A 570 -4.38 -1.15 4.94
CA ASP A 570 -5.26 0.02 4.87
C ASP A 570 -4.58 1.23 4.19
N SER A 571 -5.20 2.41 4.29
CA SER A 571 -4.66 3.66 3.72
C SER A 571 -3.47 4.23 4.52
N GLU A 572 -3.20 3.74 5.70
CA GLU A 572 -2.06 4.14 6.53
C GLU A 572 -0.90 3.13 6.46
N GLY A 573 -1.08 2.06 5.67
CA GLY A 573 -0.10 0.97 5.53
C GLY A 573 -0.17 -0.07 6.64
N VAL A 574 -1.22 -0.01 7.49
CA VAL A 574 -1.41 -0.97 8.58
C VAL A 574 -1.90 -2.30 8.01
N PRO A 575 -1.29 -3.44 8.39
CA PRO A 575 -1.70 -4.75 7.91
C PRO A 575 -3.15 -5.08 8.25
N ILE A 576 -3.88 -5.63 7.28
CA ILE A 576 -5.22 -6.20 7.45
C ILE A 576 -5.11 -7.71 7.37
N TYR A 577 -5.54 -8.39 8.42
CA TYR A 577 -5.50 -9.84 8.51
C TYR A 577 -6.85 -10.46 8.12
N LYS A 578 -6.80 -11.68 7.59
CA LYS A 578 -8.00 -12.48 7.35
C LYS A 578 -8.72 -12.72 8.69
N LYS A 579 -10.02 -12.88 8.61
CA LYS A 579 -10.85 -13.22 9.79
C LYS A 579 -11.25 -14.69 9.73
N ASP A 580 -11.22 -15.33 10.88
CA ASP A 580 -11.75 -16.70 11.04
C ASP A 580 -13.29 -16.71 10.98
N ALA A 581 -13.89 -17.90 11.12
CA ALA A 581 -15.34 -18.08 11.10
C ALA A 581 -16.08 -17.31 12.24
N ARG A 582 -15.36 -16.88 13.28
CA ARG A 582 -15.88 -16.09 14.41
C ARG A 582 -15.67 -14.59 14.23
N GLY A 583 -15.06 -14.16 13.10
CA GLY A 583 -14.76 -12.76 12.83
C GLY A 583 -13.48 -12.24 13.50
N LEU A 584 -12.67 -13.11 14.11
CA LEU A 584 -11.40 -12.75 14.75
C LEU A 584 -10.26 -12.73 13.71
N PRO A 585 -9.29 -11.80 13.83
CA PRO A 585 -8.14 -11.77 12.94
C PRO A 585 -7.29 -13.05 13.10
N THR A 586 -6.84 -13.58 11.98
CA THR A 586 -5.86 -14.68 11.89
C THR A 586 -4.45 -14.08 11.67
N ASP A 587 -3.44 -14.93 11.53
CA ASP A 587 -2.07 -14.51 11.21
C ASP A 587 -1.85 -14.29 9.70
N GLU A 588 -2.85 -14.61 8.87
CA GLU A 588 -2.75 -14.46 7.44
C GLU A 588 -3.19 -13.06 6.99
N ILE A 589 -2.35 -12.39 6.20
CA ILE A 589 -2.68 -11.09 5.60
C ILE A 589 -3.82 -11.26 4.58
N ASP A 590 -4.83 -10.40 4.64
CA ASP A 590 -6.02 -10.46 3.76
C ASP A 590 -5.72 -9.83 2.39
N HIS A 591 -5.17 -10.64 1.47
CA HIS A 591 -4.90 -10.24 0.08
C HIS A 591 -5.39 -11.31 -0.90
N ASP A 592 -5.64 -10.93 -2.17
CA ASP A 592 -6.05 -11.83 -3.25
C ASP A 592 -4.95 -12.07 -4.32
N LEU A 593 -3.71 -11.61 -4.08
CA LEU A 593 -2.60 -11.81 -5.02
C LEU A 593 -2.23 -13.29 -5.22
N ALA A 594 -2.46 -14.13 -4.20
CA ALA A 594 -2.26 -15.57 -4.33
C ALA A 594 -3.27 -16.19 -5.29
N GLU A 595 -4.54 -15.74 -5.25
CA GLU A 595 -5.60 -16.17 -6.18
C GLU A 595 -5.28 -15.69 -7.61
N ILE A 596 -4.82 -14.44 -7.76
CA ILE A 596 -4.38 -13.92 -9.06
C ILE A 596 -3.22 -14.75 -9.62
N PHE A 597 -2.26 -15.16 -8.79
CA PHE A 597 -1.16 -16.01 -9.23
C PHE A 597 -1.65 -17.40 -9.65
N GLN A 598 -2.59 -18.01 -8.94
CA GLN A 598 -3.17 -19.30 -9.34
C GLN A 598 -3.91 -19.19 -10.68
N SER A 599 -4.68 -18.11 -10.88
CA SER A 599 -5.34 -17.83 -12.16
C SER A 599 -4.32 -17.61 -13.29
N TRP A 600 -3.20 -16.92 -13.01
CA TRP A 600 -2.08 -16.78 -13.96
C TRP A 600 -1.49 -18.13 -14.35
N MET A 601 -1.23 -19.02 -13.40
CA MET A 601 -0.73 -20.37 -13.68
C MET A 601 -1.72 -21.17 -14.53
N SER A 602 -3.01 -21.10 -14.19
CA SER A 602 -4.06 -21.74 -14.99
C SER A 602 -4.14 -21.16 -16.41
N PHE A 603 -3.93 -19.84 -16.56
CA PHE A 603 -3.88 -19.19 -17.86
C PHE A 603 -2.69 -19.69 -18.70
N THR A 604 -1.50 -19.76 -18.12
CA THR A 604 -0.30 -20.26 -18.82
C THR A 604 -0.42 -21.73 -19.23
N ASP A 605 -1.18 -22.51 -18.48
CA ASP A 605 -1.52 -23.91 -18.79
C ASP A 605 -2.68 -24.05 -19.80
N GLY A 606 -3.29 -22.96 -20.25
CA GLY A 606 -4.47 -22.99 -21.13
C GLY A 606 -5.75 -23.51 -20.44
N LYS A 607 -5.85 -23.38 -19.12
CA LYS A 607 -6.95 -23.89 -18.29
C LYS A 607 -7.62 -22.80 -17.44
N LEU A 608 -7.50 -21.53 -17.84
CA LEU A 608 -8.09 -20.43 -17.08
C LEU A 608 -9.61 -20.58 -17.02
N GLU A 609 -10.14 -20.65 -15.80
CA GLU A 609 -11.55 -20.43 -15.53
C GLU A 609 -11.77 -18.93 -15.30
N GLU A 610 -12.36 -18.27 -16.27
CA GLU A 610 -12.59 -16.83 -16.22
C GLU A 610 -13.53 -16.44 -15.07
N SER A 611 -13.13 -15.41 -14.35
CA SER A 611 -13.94 -14.77 -13.32
C SER A 611 -14.11 -13.29 -13.64
N GLU A 612 -14.93 -12.58 -12.86
CA GLU A 612 -15.10 -11.13 -13.01
C GLU A 612 -13.78 -10.35 -12.82
N TYR A 613 -12.80 -10.91 -12.08
CA TYR A 613 -11.57 -10.20 -11.70
C TYR A 613 -10.29 -10.84 -12.25
N CYS A 614 -10.37 -12.01 -12.87
CA CYS A 614 -9.29 -12.69 -13.59
C CYS A 614 -9.88 -13.30 -14.86
N PHE A 615 -9.46 -12.81 -16.02
CA PHE A 615 -9.96 -13.20 -17.34
C PHE A 615 -8.89 -12.99 -18.40
N SER A 616 -9.15 -13.37 -19.63
CA SER A 616 -8.27 -13.09 -20.77
C SER A 616 -8.95 -12.27 -21.85
N ILE A 617 -8.15 -11.58 -22.64
CA ILE A 617 -8.60 -10.90 -23.86
C ILE A 617 -7.66 -11.25 -25.00
N ASP A 618 -8.18 -11.39 -26.20
CA ASP A 618 -7.38 -11.49 -27.42
C ASP A 618 -6.77 -10.12 -27.74
N SER A 619 -5.46 -10.06 -27.95
CA SER A 619 -4.74 -8.83 -28.30
C SER A 619 -5.25 -8.19 -29.60
N SER A 620 -5.83 -8.98 -30.53
CA SER A 620 -6.48 -8.49 -31.75
C SER A 620 -7.76 -7.69 -31.49
N SER A 621 -8.35 -7.84 -30.30
CA SER A 621 -9.55 -7.09 -29.90
C SER A 621 -9.24 -5.65 -29.44
N LEU A 622 -7.97 -5.31 -29.27
CA LEU A 622 -7.56 -3.96 -28.88
C LEU A 622 -7.77 -2.98 -30.03
N ASP A 623 -8.39 -1.84 -29.72
CA ASP A 623 -8.50 -0.76 -30.67
C ASP A 623 -7.11 -0.20 -31.01
N GLY A 624 -6.70 -0.34 -32.27
CA GLY A 624 -5.38 0.05 -32.75
C GLY A 624 -5.06 1.54 -32.59
N ASP A 625 -6.03 2.41 -32.40
CA ASP A 625 -5.83 3.84 -32.24
C ASP A 625 -5.63 4.26 -30.78
N THR A 626 -6.25 3.56 -29.84
CA THR A 626 -6.21 3.92 -28.41
C THR A 626 -5.39 2.95 -27.58
N LEU A 627 -5.27 1.69 -28.01
CA LEU A 627 -4.58 0.59 -27.30
C LEU A 627 -4.89 0.59 -25.80
N LYS A 628 -6.18 0.75 -25.44
CA LYS A 628 -6.58 0.70 -24.03
C LYS A 628 -6.23 -0.68 -23.46
N LEU A 629 -5.55 -0.69 -22.31
CA LEU A 629 -5.07 -1.88 -21.62
C LEU A 629 -5.66 -2.03 -20.20
N ASN A 630 -6.52 -1.13 -19.79
CA ASN A 630 -7.08 -1.14 -18.44
C ASN A 630 -8.03 -2.34 -18.27
N PRO A 631 -7.74 -3.32 -17.38
CA PRO A 631 -8.60 -4.48 -17.13
C PRO A 631 -10.06 -4.10 -16.85
N GLN A 632 -10.29 -2.97 -16.17
CA GLN A 632 -11.64 -2.50 -15.89
C GLN A 632 -12.49 -2.24 -17.15
N PHE A 633 -11.84 -1.87 -18.25
CA PHE A 633 -12.51 -1.65 -19.52
C PHE A 633 -13.04 -2.95 -20.14
N PHE A 634 -12.44 -4.09 -19.80
CA PHE A 634 -12.72 -5.41 -20.41
C PHE A 634 -13.46 -6.38 -19.47
N LEU A 635 -13.98 -5.90 -18.34
CA LEU A 635 -14.68 -6.78 -17.39
C LEU A 635 -15.72 -7.66 -18.09
N PRO A 636 -15.77 -8.98 -17.80
CA PRO A 636 -16.71 -9.90 -18.44
C PRO A 636 -18.18 -9.47 -18.33
N SER A 637 -18.58 -8.92 -17.20
CA SER A 637 -19.94 -8.40 -17.01
C SER A 637 -20.25 -7.23 -17.95
N LEU A 638 -19.30 -6.29 -18.12
CA LEU A 638 -19.46 -5.14 -19.02
C LEU A 638 -19.49 -5.58 -20.49
N ASN A 639 -18.68 -6.57 -20.88
CA ASN A 639 -18.69 -7.13 -22.22
C ASN A 639 -20.02 -7.83 -22.53
N LYS A 640 -20.57 -8.60 -21.57
CA LYS A 640 -21.91 -9.20 -21.71
C LYS A 640 -23.00 -8.14 -21.90
N THR A 641 -22.95 -7.05 -21.12
CA THR A 641 -23.88 -5.91 -21.28
C THR A 641 -23.82 -5.34 -22.69
N LEU A 642 -22.59 -5.08 -23.19
CA LEU A 642 -22.42 -4.55 -24.56
C LEU A 642 -22.91 -5.52 -25.64
N GLN A 643 -22.52 -6.80 -25.53
CA GLN A 643 -23.02 -7.82 -26.48
C GLN A 643 -24.54 -7.89 -26.48
N ARG A 644 -25.16 -7.78 -25.29
CA ARG A 644 -26.64 -7.73 -25.22
C ARG A 644 -27.21 -6.52 -25.94
N ILE A 645 -26.63 -5.31 -25.73
CA ILE A 645 -27.08 -4.09 -26.41
C ILE A 645 -26.94 -4.27 -27.94
N VAL A 646 -25.75 -4.67 -28.40
CA VAL A 646 -25.49 -4.87 -29.83
C VAL A 646 -26.46 -5.92 -30.46
N SER A 647 -26.79 -6.98 -29.72
CA SER A 647 -27.74 -8.01 -30.19
C SER A 647 -29.18 -7.53 -30.34
N LEU A 648 -29.53 -6.35 -29.85
CA LEU A 648 -30.85 -5.74 -30.03
C LEU A 648 -31.01 -5.08 -31.42
N ASP A 649 -29.88 -4.76 -32.07
CA ASP A 649 -29.91 -4.09 -33.37
C ASP A 649 -30.63 -4.96 -34.42
N GLY A 650 -31.60 -4.36 -35.12
CA GLY A 650 -32.49 -5.05 -36.07
C GLY A 650 -33.54 -5.96 -35.42
N ASN A 651 -33.60 -6.07 -34.09
CA ASN A 651 -34.59 -6.85 -33.34
C ASN A 651 -35.57 -5.93 -32.57
N GLY A 652 -36.20 -5.01 -33.28
CA GLY A 652 -37.13 -4.02 -32.73
C GLY A 652 -36.44 -2.79 -32.12
N PHE A 653 -35.13 -2.73 -32.28
CA PHE A 653 -34.29 -1.60 -31.86
C PHE A 653 -33.28 -1.23 -32.94
N THR A 654 -32.92 0.05 -33.00
CA THR A 654 -31.77 0.57 -33.74
C THR A 654 -30.73 0.99 -32.74
N VAL A 655 -29.51 0.41 -32.81
CA VAL A 655 -28.43 0.72 -31.89
C VAL A 655 -27.54 1.79 -32.48
N GLU A 656 -27.48 2.93 -31.80
CA GLU A 656 -26.70 4.10 -32.23
C GLU A 656 -25.78 4.63 -31.11
N ARG A 657 -24.66 5.22 -31.49
CA ARG A 657 -23.84 5.98 -30.53
C ARG A 657 -24.55 7.29 -30.19
N LEU A 658 -24.51 7.64 -28.90
CA LEU A 658 -25.17 8.87 -28.42
C LEU A 658 -24.70 10.12 -29.15
N GLY A 659 -23.41 10.24 -29.40
CA GLY A 659 -22.78 11.43 -30.00
C GLY A 659 -22.94 11.53 -31.51
N ASP A 660 -23.35 10.45 -32.23
CA ASP A 660 -23.38 10.45 -33.69
C ASP A 660 -24.66 11.06 -34.20
N ARG A 661 -25.85 10.65 -33.67
CA ARG A 661 -27.16 11.03 -34.19
C ARG A 661 -28.19 11.41 -33.13
N ILE A 662 -27.94 11.14 -31.85
CA ILE A 662 -28.93 11.32 -30.78
C ILE A 662 -28.76 12.64 -30.08
N ALA A 663 -27.52 12.92 -29.58
CA ALA A 663 -27.23 14.14 -28.87
C ALA A 663 -26.75 15.25 -29.81
N SER A 664 -27.38 16.43 -29.73
CA SER A 664 -26.94 17.58 -30.47
C SER A 664 -25.67 18.20 -29.91
N ARG A 665 -25.43 17.98 -28.61
CA ARG A 665 -24.21 18.46 -27.94
C ARG A 665 -23.90 17.68 -26.67
N ILE A 666 -22.61 17.36 -26.49
CA ILE A 666 -22.07 16.77 -25.26
C ILE A 666 -20.82 17.57 -24.89
N TRP A 667 -20.78 18.15 -23.67
CA TRP A 667 -19.69 19.04 -23.27
C TRP A 667 -19.52 19.08 -21.75
N LYS A 668 -18.43 19.66 -21.28
CA LYS A 668 -18.21 20.05 -19.89
C LYS A 668 -17.94 21.53 -19.80
N GLY A 669 -18.08 22.11 -18.62
CA GLY A 669 -17.73 23.49 -18.36
C GLY A 669 -16.21 23.73 -18.46
N VAL A 670 -15.82 24.98 -18.64
CA VAL A 670 -14.44 25.45 -18.55
C VAL A 670 -14.09 25.68 -17.08
N ARG A 671 -12.97 25.11 -16.61
CA ARG A 671 -12.55 25.31 -15.24
C ARG A 671 -12.31 26.77 -14.91
N PHE A 672 -12.89 27.23 -13.81
CA PHE A 672 -12.65 28.59 -13.28
C PHE A 672 -12.33 28.51 -11.78
N LYS A 673 -11.51 29.44 -11.30
CA LYS A 673 -11.17 29.55 -9.89
C LYS A 673 -12.38 30.09 -9.14
N ARG A 674 -12.77 29.47 -8.03
CA ARG A 674 -14.04 29.76 -7.34
C ARG A 674 -13.88 30.07 -5.85
N GLU A 675 -12.76 29.72 -5.27
CA GLU A 675 -12.54 29.77 -3.80
C GLU A 675 -12.68 31.20 -3.23
N ASP A 676 -12.42 32.22 -4.06
CA ASP A 676 -12.52 33.62 -3.73
C ASP A 676 -13.93 34.19 -3.95
N LEU A 677 -14.82 33.46 -4.60
CA LEU A 677 -16.18 33.86 -4.97
C LEU A 677 -17.26 33.19 -4.12
N GLU A 678 -16.96 32.04 -3.52
CA GLU A 678 -17.95 31.27 -2.77
C GLU A 678 -18.41 32.02 -1.52
N VAL A 679 -19.75 32.09 -1.34
CA VAL A 679 -20.44 32.70 -0.19
C VAL A 679 -21.61 31.80 0.19
N ASP A 680 -21.98 31.81 1.48
CA ASP A 680 -23.05 30.97 2.00
C ASP A 680 -24.44 31.61 1.97
N THR A 681 -24.50 32.90 1.61
CA THR A 681 -25.76 33.69 1.63
C THR A 681 -26.10 34.22 0.26
N GLU A 682 -27.37 34.18 -0.08
CA GLU A 682 -27.92 34.79 -1.29
C GLU A 682 -28.02 36.31 -1.15
N ASN A 683 -27.67 37.05 -2.19
CA ASN A 683 -27.89 38.49 -2.34
C ASN A 683 -28.05 38.85 -3.83
N GLU A 684 -28.30 40.12 -4.14
CA GLU A 684 -28.55 40.63 -5.51
C GLU A 684 -27.40 40.39 -6.51
N ASN A 685 -26.16 40.20 -6.01
CA ASN A 685 -24.96 39.97 -6.82
C ASN A 685 -24.55 38.49 -6.90
N THR A 686 -25.27 37.62 -6.26
CA THR A 686 -24.91 36.20 -6.21
C THR A 686 -25.71 35.35 -7.19
N VAL A 687 -25.12 34.22 -7.58
CA VAL A 687 -25.79 33.18 -8.36
C VAL A 687 -25.64 31.85 -7.66
N PRO A 688 -26.70 31.03 -7.63
CA PRO A 688 -26.60 29.69 -7.04
C PRO A 688 -25.62 28.81 -7.84
N TYR A 689 -24.76 28.13 -7.12
CA TYR A 689 -23.72 27.27 -7.66
C TYR A 689 -23.90 25.82 -7.18
N TYR A 690 -23.97 24.91 -8.13
CA TYR A 690 -24.20 23.50 -7.88
C TYR A 690 -23.00 22.64 -8.27
N THR A 691 -22.52 21.89 -7.30
CA THR A 691 -21.50 20.85 -7.43
C THR A 691 -22.14 19.50 -7.70
N PRO A 692 -21.36 18.44 -8.04
CA PRO A 692 -21.90 17.09 -8.14
C PRO A 692 -22.67 16.60 -6.91
N SER A 693 -22.25 17.03 -5.71
CA SER A 693 -22.96 16.70 -4.46
C SER A 693 -24.25 17.50 -4.28
N SER A 694 -24.26 18.80 -4.59
CA SER A 694 -25.41 19.68 -4.37
C SER A 694 -26.63 19.30 -5.22
N ILE A 695 -26.42 18.82 -6.46
CA ILE A 695 -27.52 18.43 -7.35
C ILE A 695 -28.34 17.27 -6.78
N PHE A 696 -27.72 16.41 -5.95
CA PHE A 696 -28.34 15.20 -5.41
C PHE A 696 -28.72 15.34 -3.94
N MET A 697 -28.26 16.38 -3.27
CA MET A 697 -28.73 16.79 -1.95
C MET A 697 -29.93 17.70 -2.10
N ARG A 698 -31.06 17.37 -1.51
CA ARG A 698 -32.35 18.09 -1.60
C ARG A 698 -32.25 19.52 -1.07
N GLY A 699 -31.58 20.44 -1.78
CA GLY A 699 -31.50 21.85 -1.41
C GLY A 699 -30.61 22.18 -0.21
N GLU A 700 -30.14 21.21 0.57
CA GLU A 700 -29.21 21.45 1.69
C GLU A 700 -27.80 21.75 1.15
N GLY A 701 -27.20 22.86 1.60
CA GLY A 701 -25.81 23.23 1.26
C GLY A 701 -25.66 23.89 -0.11
N ILE A 702 -26.65 24.70 -0.53
CA ILE A 702 -26.51 25.55 -1.71
C ILE A 702 -25.40 26.56 -1.45
N LYS A 703 -24.40 26.59 -2.31
CA LYS A 703 -23.38 27.65 -2.35
C LYS A 703 -23.75 28.67 -3.36
N TYR A 704 -23.32 29.90 -3.14
CA TYR A 704 -23.50 31.00 -4.05
C TYR A 704 -22.16 31.55 -4.53
N LEU A 705 -22.10 32.04 -5.74
CA LEU A 705 -20.93 32.74 -6.27
C LEU A 705 -21.24 34.24 -6.34
N ASP A 706 -20.44 35.03 -5.64
CA ASP A 706 -20.55 36.49 -5.66
C ASP A 706 -19.88 37.07 -6.94
N LEU A 707 -20.71 37.44 -7.90
CA LEU A 707 -20.24 37.93 -9.19
C LEU A 707 -19.73 39.39 -9.12
N SER A 708 -19.98 40.11 -8.02
CA SER A 708 -19.42 41.47 -7.84
C SER A 708 -17.88 41.48 -7.73
N LYS A 709 -17.31 40.32 -7.32
CA LYS A 709 -15.86 40.11 -7.22
C LYS A 709 -15.19 39.70 -8.53
N CYS A 710 -15.95 39.66 -9.65
CA CYS A 710 -15.46 39.21 -10.95
C CYS A 710 -15.30 40.38 -11.94
N ASP A 711 -14.27 40.30 -12.79
CA ASP A 711 -14.25 41.09 -14.02
C ASP A 711 -15.28 40.52 -15.03
N GLU A 712 -15.62 41.32 -16.04
CA GLU A 712 -16.63 40.95 -17.04
C GLU A 712 -16.30 39.70 -17.82
N ARG A 713 -15.03 39.39 -18.04
CA ARG A 713 -14.60 38.16 -18.73
C ARG A 713 -14.88 36.93 -17.88
N ARG A 714 -14.50 36.94 -16.59
CA ARG A 714 -14.74 35.88 -15.63
C ARG A 714 -16.24 35.68 -15.39
N LYS A 715 -16.97 36.76 -15.22
CA LYS A 715 -18.43 36.75 -15.10
C LYS A 715 -19.11 36.09 -16.30
N LYS A 716 -18.71 36.45 -17.53
CA LYS A 716 -19.20 35.81 -18.74
C LYS A 716 -18.89 34.31 -18.78
N THR A 717 -17.68 33.90 -18.35
CA THR A 717 -17.30 32.49 -18.26
C THR A 717 -18.19 31.74 -17.28
N ILE A 718 -18.42 32.29 -16.09
CA ILE A 718 -19.26 31.67 -15.05
C ILE A 718 -20.71 31.54 -15.54
N LEU A 719 -21.28 32.62 -16.08
CA LEU A 719 -22.67 32.62 -16.57
C LEU A 719 -22.92 31.70 -17.78
N ALA A 720 -21.84 31.35 -18.53
CA ALA A 720 -21.92 30.34 -19.58
C ALA A 720 -22.20 28.92 -19.06
N HIS A 721 -22.00 28.70 -17.75
CA HIS A 721 -22.26 27.42 -17.07
C HIS A 721 -23.71 27.30 -16.57
N ARG A 722 -24.56 28.30 -16.80
CA ARG A 722 -25.97 28.23 -16.41
C ARG A 722 -26.66 27.02 -17.03
N ALA A 723 -27.38 26.29 -16.18
CA ALA A 723 -28.17 25.14 -16.56
C ALA A 723 -29.37 25.52 -17.41
N LYS A 724 -29.66 24.76 -18.43
CA LYS A 724 -30.88 24.86 -19.22
C LYS A 724 -31.86 23.75 -18.88
N GLU A 725 -33.12 24.07 -18.79
CA GLU A 725 -34.19 23.08 -18.62
C GLU A 725 -34.11 22.01 -19.72
N GLY A 726 -34.20 20.76 -19.33
CA GLY A 726 -34.05 19.62 -20.22
C GLY A 726 -32.61 19.12 -20.41
N GLU A 727 -31.58 19.77 -19.90
CA GLU A 727 -30.23 19.20 -19.93
C GLU A 727 -30.12 17.95 -19.06
N ILE A 728 -29.47 16.90 -19.59
CA ILE A 728 -29.04 15.74 -18.79
C ILE A 728 -27.66 16.04 -18.23
N ILE A 729 -27.50 15.91 -16.95
CA ILE A 729 -26.25 16.17 -16.23
C ILE A 729 -25.70 14.83 -15.72
N ILE A 730 -24.40 14.59 -15.94
CA ILE A 730 -23.68 13.38 -15.51
C ILE A 730 -22.49 13.81 -14.66
N THR A 731 -22.33 13.24 -13.46
CA THR A 731 -21.15 13.51 -12.64
C THR A 731 -19.90 12.95 -13.30
N ARG A 732 -18.89 13.82 -13.45
CA ARG A 732 -17.62 13.53 -14.09
C ARG A 732 -16.57 12.98 -13.14
N SER A 733 -16.57 13.43 -11.88
CA SER A 733 -15.54 13.18 -10.88
C SER A 733 -16.16 12.72 -9.56
N GLY A 734 -15.41 11.97 -8.77
CA GLY A 734 -15.85 11.44 -7.47
C GLY A 734 -16.77 10.23 -7.63
N THR A 735 -18.07 10.38 -7.37
CA THR A 735 -19.05 9.33 -7.65
C THR A 735 -19.54 9.50 -9.10
N ILE A 736 -18.85 8.82 -10.01
CA ILE A 736 -19.09 8.91 -11.45
C ILE A 736 -20.46 8.34 -11.84
N GLY A 737 -21.04 8.90 -12.93
CA GLY A 737 -22.23 8.35 -13.57
C GLY A 737 -23.54 8.64 -12.83
N ARG A 738 -23.56 9.46 -11.78
CA ARG A 738 -24.81 9.96 -11.23
C ARG A 738 -25.45 10.95 -12.21
N LEU A 739 -26.77 10.92 -12.26
CA LEU A 739 -27.55 11.62 -13.28
C LEU A 739 -28.59 12.53 -12.68
N ALA A 740 -28.76 13.68 -13.29
CA ALA A 740 -29.91 14.55 -13.08
C ALA A 740 -30.47 15.03 -14.42
N LEU A 741 -31.77 15.19 -14.50
CA LEU A 741 -32.46 15.92 -15.54
C LEU A 741 -32.82 17.30 -14.99
N ILE A 742 -32.38 18.37 -15.66
CA ILE A 742 -32.60 19.73 -15.21
C ILE A 742 -34.07 20.09 -15.48
N GLY A 743 -34.82 20.29 -14.43
CA GLY A 743 -36.18 20.80 -14.46
C GLY A 743 -36.26 22.29 -14.22
N ARG A 744 -37.47 22.81 -13.90
CA ARG A 744 -37.74 24.21 -13.67
C ARG A 744 -36.97 24.80 -12.47
N THR A 745 -36.91 24.03 -11.36
CA THR A 745 -36.25 24.45 -10.11
C THR A 745 -34.76 24.64 -10.24
N LEU A 746 -34.09 23.87 -11.12
CA LEU A 746 -32.66 23.97 -11.36
C LEU A 746 -32.29 24.82 -12.59
N ARG A 747 -33.27 25.38 -13.27
CA ARG A 747 -33.04 26.24 -14.43
C ARG A 747 -32.28 27.50 -14.04
N GLY A 748 -31.16 27.75 -14.71
CA GLY A 748 -30.37 28.98 -14.51
C GLY A 748 -29.32 28.90 -13.41
N VAL A 749 -29.26 27.82 -12.63
CA VAL A 749 -28.16 27.58 -11.67
C VAL A 749 -26.84 27.43 -12.40
N VAL A 750 -25.74 27.88 -11.79
CA VAL A 750 -24.40 27.72 -12.35
C VAL A 750 -23.89 26.32 -12.00
N LEU A 751 -23.54 25.53 -13.00
CA LEU A 751 -23.06 24.16 -12.83
C LEU A 751 -21.53 24.12 -12.74
N SER A 752 -21.01 23.20 -11.89
CA SER A 752 -19.57 22.92 -11.79
C SER A 752 -19.01 22.34 -13.11
N ASP A 753 -17.73 22.58 -13.36
CA ASP A 753 -16.97 21.94 -14.44
C ASP A 753 -16.74 20.44 -14.23
N ASP A 754 -17.06 19.92 -13.05
CA ASP A 754 -17.08 18.49 -12.74
C ASP A 754 -18.37 17.77 -13.15
N LEU A 755 -19.13 18.39 -14.05
CA LEU A 755 -20.36 17.86 -14.64
C LEU A 755 -20.25 17.83 -16.17
N ILE A 756 -20.61 16.67 -16.75
CA ILE A 756 -20.82 16.54 -18.19
C ILE A 756 -22.28 16.86 -18.46
N ARG A 757 -22.52 17.63 -19.51
CA ARG A 757 -23.83 18.10 -19.96
C ARG A 757 -24.15 17.47 -21.28
N VAL A 758 -25.39 16.97 -21.44
CA VAL A 758 -25.89 16.36 -22.68
C VAL A 758 -27.17 17.07 -23.08
N TRP A 759 -27.21 17.55 -24.31
CA TRP A 759 -28.39 18.15 -24.92
C TRP A 759 -28.95 17.32 -26.07
N ILE A 760 -30.24 17.01 -26.00
CA ILE A 760 -30.98 16.25 -27.00
C ILE A 760 -32.22 17.06 -27.34
N GLU A 761 -32.43 17.37 -28.61
CA GLU A 761 -33.55 18.22 -29.05
C GLU A 761 -34.92 17.54 -28.86
N ASP A 762 -35.06 16.28 -29.32
CA ASP A 762 -36.31 15.53 -29.15
C ASP A 762 -36.52 15.13 -27.69
N GLU A 763 -37.59 15.58 -27.10
CA GLU A 763 -37.93 15.35 -25.69
C GLU A 763 -38.19 13.88 -25.36
N ARG A 764 -38.72 13.12 -26.29
CA ARG A 764 -38.96 11.65 -26.11
C ARG A 764 -37.64 10.92 -26.07
N LEU A 765 -36.73 11.25 -27.00
CA LEU A 765 -35.37 10.68 -27.01
C LEU A 765 -34.59 11.10 -25.76
N ARG A 766 -34.69 12.34 -25.32
CA ARG A 766 -34.08 12.88 -24.11
C ARG A 766 -34.52 12.08 -22.87
N ALA A 767 -35.82 11.87 -22.71
CA ALA A 767 -36.38 11.13 -21.61
C ALA A 767 -35.94 9.66 -21.63
N PHE A 768 -35.92 9.04 -22.83
CA PHE A 768 -35.47 7.68 -23.02
C PHE A 768 -33.98 7.54 -22.65
N VAL A 769 -33.12 8.40 -23.18
CA VAL A 769 -31.68 8.40 -22.91
C VAL A 769 -31.39 8.62 -21.43
N PHE A 770 -32.12 9.55 -20.78
CA PHE A 770 -32.01 9.76 -19.33
C PHE A 770 -32.35 8.48 -18.55
N SER A 771 -33.44 7.81 -18.89
CA SER A 771 -33.82 6.53 -18.26
C SER A 771 -32.83 5.41 -18.56
N PHE A 772 -32.34 5.34 -19.78
CA PHE A 772 -31.32 4.37 -20.18
C PHE A 772 -30.05 4.54 -19.39
N PHE A 773 -29.52 5.74 -19.22
CA PHE A 773 -28.37 6.00 -18.37
C PHE A 773 -28.60 5.64 -16.91
N ARG A 774 -29.82 5.69 -16.39
CA ARG A 774 -30.16 5.23 -15.03
C ARG A 774 -30.19 3.72 -14.89
N SER A 775 -30.40 3.01 -15.98
CA SER A 775 -30.38 1.54 -16.01
C SER A 775 -28.96 1.02 -15.82
N TYR A 776 -28.83 -0.25 -15.45
CA TYR A 776 -27.53 -0.89 -15.35
C TYR A 776 -26.80 -0.92 -16.70
N TYR A 777 -27.52 -1.03 -17.84
CA TYR A 777 -26.94 -0.98 -19.18
C TYR A 777 -26.21 0.35 -19.48
N GLY A 778 -26.79 1.46 -19.07
CA GLY A 778 -26.16 2.78 -19.20
C GLY A 778 -25.03 2.97 -18.20
N GLN A 779 -25.25 2.58 -16.94
CA GLN A 779 -24.26 2.68 -15.87
C GLN A 779 -23.01 1.86 -16.16
N ASP A 780 -23.16 0.64 -16.67
CA ASP A 780 -22.04 -0.22 -17.01
C ASP A 780 -21.16 0.41 -18.10
N GLN A 781 -21.77 1.00 -19.14
CA GLN A 781 -21.01 1.67 -20.20
C GLN A 781 -20.26 2.92 -19.68
N LEU A 782 -20.84 3.68 -18.75
CA LEU A 782 -20.15 4.81 -18.11
C LEU A 782 -18.97 4.34 -17.26
N LYS A 783 -19.16 3.30 -16.43
CA LYS A 783 -18.10 2.71 -15.58
C LYS A 783 -16.97 2.12 -16.41
N ARG A 784 -17.27 1.52 -17.56
CA ARG A 784 -16.26 0.96 -18.47
C ARG A 784 -15.21 2.00 -18.88
N ASN A 785 -15.62 3.24 -19.05
CA ASN A 785 -14.79 4.33 -19.55
C ASN A 785 -14.15 5.18 -18.44
N GLU A 786 -14.26 4.77 -17.17
CA GLU A 786 -13.61 5.46 -16.06
C GLU A 786 -12.08 5.44 -16.20
N TYR A 787 -11.43 6.58 -16.10
CA TYR A 787 -9.97 6.72 -16.16
C TYR A 787 -9.45 7.58 -15.01
N GLY A 788 -8.14 7.61 -14.81
CA GLY A 788 -7.44 8.41 -13.79
C GLY A 788 -6.76 7.59 -12.70
N THR A 789 -5.64 8.09 -12.20
CA THR A 789 -4.76 7.41 -11.24
C THR A 789 -5.12 7.69 -9.78
N VAL A 790 -5.49 8.93 -9.45
CA VAL A 790 -5.85 9.36 -8.08
C VAL A 790 -7.36 9.42 -7.92
N GLN A 791 -8.02 10.13 -8.80
CA GLN A 791 -9.48 10.25 -8.85
C GLN A 791 -9.97 9.80 -10.23
N GLN A 792 -11.04 9.03 -10.25
CA GLN A 792 -11.65 8.57 -11.48
C GLN A 792 -12.44 9.71 -12.12
N HIS A 793 -12.37 9.77 -13.45
CA HIS A 793 -13.02 10.78 -14.26
C HIS A 793 -13.71 10.19 -15.48
N LEU A 794 -14.69 10.92 -16.01
CA LEU A 794 -15.25 10.73 -17.34
C LEU A 794 -14.96 11.96 -18.22
N GLU A 795 -14.89 11.77 -19.53
CA GLU A 795 -14.83 12.86 -20.50
C GLU A 795 -16.09 12.86 -21.40
N PRO A 796 -16.43 14.00 -22.01
CA PRO A 796 -17.54 14.08 -22.95
C PRO A 796 -17.47 13.06 -24.08
N SER A 797 -16.27 12.72 -24.57
CA SER A 797 -16.08 11.67 -25.59
C SER A 797 -16.52 10.29 -25.10
N HIS A 798 -16.28 9.95 -23.83
CA HIS A 798 -16.71 8.67 -23.26
C HIS A 798 -18.23 8.56 -23.18
N VAL A 799 -18.92 9.67 -22.94
CA VAL A 799 -20.39 9.73 -22.95
C VAL A 799 -20.93 9.68 -24.39
N SER A 800 -20.21 10.30 -25.34
CA SER A 800 -20.53 10.29 -26.77
C SER A 800 -20.50 8.86 -27.36
N ASP A 801 -19.57 8.01 -26.87
CA ASP A 801 -19.38 6.62 -27.35
C ASP A 801 -20.42 5.63 -26.81
N VAL A 802 -21.29 6.04 -25.88
CA VAL A 802 -22.29 5.14 -25.30
C VAL A 802 -23.31 4.70 -26.36
N LEU A 803 -23.48 3.36 -26.45
CA LEU A 803 -24.46 2.74 -27.35
C LEU A 803 -25.86 2.80 -26.73
N ILE A 804 -26.79 3.37 -27.48
CA ILE A 804 -28.19 3.54 -27.07
C ILE A 804 -29.08 2.64 -27.98
N PRO A 805 -29.80 1.66 -27.44
CA PRO A 805 -30.75 0.88 -28.20
C PRO A 805 -32.09 1.64 -28.29
N LEU A 806 -32.28 2.34 -29.36
CA LEU A 806 -33.54 3.10 -29.64
C LEU A 806 -34.64 2.15 -30.10
N PRO A 807 -35.79 2.08 -29.42
CA PRO A 807 -36.90 1.28 -29.87
C PRO A 807 -37.48 1.83 -31.18
N GLU A 808 -37.79 0.93 -32.13
CA GLU A 808 -38.46 1.30 -33.38
C GLU A 808 -39.91 1.73 -33.14
N ASP A 809 -40.52 1.23 -32.07
CA ASP A 809 -41.89 1.62 -31.67
C ASP A 809 -41.86 2.99 -30.93
N THR A 810 -42.44 3.98 -31.60
CA THR A 810 -42.56 5.36 -31.05
C THR A 810 -43.46 5.43 -29.81
N ASN A 811 -44.41 4.50 -29.61
CA ASN A 811 -45.27 4.45 -28.43
C ASN A 811 -44.44 4.16 -27.17
N THR A 812 -43.43 3.31 -27.31
CA THR A 812 -42.49 3.03 -26.22
C THR A 812 -41.75 4.30 -25.77
N LEU A 813 -41.23 5.11 -26.70
CA LEU A 813 -40.61 6.40 -26.41
C LEU A 813 -41.57 7.36 -25.68
N GLN A 814 -42.82 7.44 -26.15
CA GLN A 814 -43.86 8.29 -25.55
C GLN A 814 -44.18 7.83 -24.10
N THR A 815 -44.30 6.53 -23.90
CA THR A 815 -44.59 5.94 -22.58
C THR A 815 -43.47 6.28 -21.57
N VAL A 816 -42.20 6.10 -21.98
CA VAL A 816 -41.05 6.41 -21.15
C VAL A 816 -41.00 7.91 -20.86
N MET A 817 -41.24 8.76 -21.87
CA MET A 817 -41.29 10.21 -21.69
C MET A 817 -42.33 10.61 -20.63
N ASN A 818 -43.56 10.10 -20.74
CA ASN A 818 -44.63 10.41 -19.79
C ASN A 818 -44.25 10.03 -18.37
N SER A 819 -43.60 8.88 -18.17
CA SER A 819 -43.12 8.43 -16.86
C SER A 819 -42.00 9.31 -16.30
N VAL A 820 -41.03 9.72 -17.14
CA VAL A 820 -39.92 10.60 -16.73
C VAL A 820 -40.41 11.99 -16.38
N VAL A 821 -41.32 12.56 -17.20
CA VAL A 821 -41.92 13.89 -16.94
C VAL A 821 -42.70 13.85 -15.62
N ALA A 822 -43.58 12.88 -15.42
CA ALA A 822 -44.32 12.71 -14.17
C ALA A 822 -43.41 12.56 -12.93
N ALA A 823 -42.31 11.81 -13.06
CA ALA A 823 -41.31 11.68 -11.99
C ALA A 823 -40.57 12.98 -11.71
N LEU A 824 -40.27 13.77 -12.75
CA LEU A 824 -39.62 15.09 -12.61
C LEU A 824 -40.59 16.07 -11.91
N GLU A 825 -41.83 16.17 -12.37
CA GLU A 825 -42.87 17.02 -11.77
C GLU A 825 -43.10 16.68 -10.29
N ALA A 826 -43.19 15.39 -9.97
CA ALA A 826 -43.35 14.93 -8.59
C ALA A 826 -42.16 15.34 -7.70
N LYS A 827 -40.93 15.27 -8.23
CA LYS A 827 -39.73 15.69 -7.53
C LYS A 827 -39.71 17.22 -7.33
N GLU A 828 -40.05 17.99 -8.33
CA GLU A 828 -40.14 19.45 -8.26
C GLU A 828 -41.20 19.88 -7.24
N ARG A 829 -42.36 19.21 -7.24
CA ARG A 829 -43.42 19.47 -6.27
C ARG A 829 -43.00 19.16 -4.86
N SER A 830 -42.20 18.14 -4.64
CA SER A 830 -41.62 17.81 -3.32
C SER A 830 -40.72 18.96 -2.81
N VAL A 831 -39.85 19.47 -3.67
CA VAL A 831 -38.95 20.60 -3.30
C VAL A 831 -39.77 21.88 -2.98
N GLU A 832 -40.78 22.19 -3.80
CA GLU A 832 -41.65 23.33 -3.56
C GLU A 832 -42.39 23.25 -2.21
N LEU A 833 -42.83 22.04 -1.84
CA LEU A 833 -43.54 21.81 -0.55
C LEU A 833 -42.56 21.88 0.64
N ASP A 834 -41.35 21.36 0.51
CA ASP A 834 -40.30 21.48 1.54
C ASP A 834 -39.96 22.98 1.77
N ASP A 835 -39.74 23.76 0.69
CA ASP A 835 -39.46 25.20 0.76
C ASP A 835 -40.65 26.00 1.33
N GLN A 836 -41.87 25.55 1.06
CA GLN A 836 -43.07 26.18 1.62
C GLN A 836 -43.17 25.94 3.13
N ALA A 837 -42.93 24.70 3.58
CA ALA A 837 -42.96 24.36 4.99
C ALA A 837 -41.92 25.14 5.82
N ASP A 838 -40.71 25.28 5.27
CA ASP A 838 -39.64 26.06 5.90
C ASP A 838 -39.96 27.54 6.00
N ARG A 839 -40.58 28.12 4.97
CA ARG A 839 -41.05 29.52 4.99
C ARG A 839 -42.17 29.71 6.03
N GLU A 840 -43.18 28.85 6.00
CA GLU A 840 -44.30 28.91 6.98
C GLU A 840 -43.81 28.84 8.40
N LEU A 841 -42.85 27.91 8.69
CA LEU A 841 -42.28 27.80 10.02
C LEU A 841 -41.46 29.05 10.40
N SER A 842 -40.67 29.57 9.46
CA SER A 842 -39.85 30.77 9.70
C SER A 842 -40.72 31.99 9.95
N ASP A 843 -41.81 32.16 9.18
CA ASP A 843 -42.79 33.25 9.38
C ASP A 843 -43.50 33.14 10.73
N MET A 844 -43.91 31.91 11.14
CA MET A 844 -44.50 31.67 12.47
C MET A 844 -43.55 32.07 13.62
N LEU A 845 -42.28 31.69 13.49
CA LEU A 845 -41.27 31.96 14.52
C LEU A 845 -40.88 33.46 14.56
N GLN A 846 -40.86 34.15 13.44
CA GLN A 846 -40.55 35.58 13.38
C GLN A 846 -41.71 36.45 13.89
N ASN A 847 -42.97 36.05 13.62
CA ASN A 847 -44.13 36.82 14.01
C ASN A 847 -44.67 36.52 15.43
N GLY A 848 -44.06 35.55 16.13
CA GLY A 848 -44.39 35.25 17.52
C GLY A 848 -45.79 34.64 17.75
N ASP A 849 -46.48 34.23 16.70
CA ASP A 849 -47.82 33.62 16.76
C ASP A 849 -47.76 32.13 16.93
N VAL A 850 -47.32 31.70 18.10
CA VAL A 850 -47.63 30.34 18.60
C VAL A 850 -48.95 30.52 19.40
N LYS A 851 -50.09 30.31 18.76
CA LYS A 851 -51.34 30.08 19.44
C LYS A 851 -51.48 28.70 19.96
#